data_51f3d7b02585b5e30da87eb241a8f7c3
#
_entry.id   51f3d7b02585b5e30da87eb241a8f7c3
#
_cell.length_a   1.000
_cell.length_b   1.000
_cell.length_c   1.000
_cell.angle_alpha   90.00
_cell.angle_beta   90.00
_cell.angle_gamma   90.00
#
_symmetry.space_group_name_H-M   'P 1'
#
loop_
_entity.id
_entity.type
_entity.pdbx_description
1 polymer ?
#
loop_
_entity_poly.entity_id
_entity_poly.type
_entity_poly.pdbx_seq_one_letter_code
_entity_poly.pdbx_strand_id
1 'polypeptide(L)'
;MGTHQFTIKSWFPAIAVLFFFQFMDSLAQQLPPEVEQMGYADTIFVNGKIVSMDDLSNSANVGNIYQAIAVKGDKIMKLGTSQEVQAMAGRITTVFDLKGRTLIPGIIESHAHIYGTALNYADRLGLKYPPDGVTFISAVADRDLEKTQGIMRDAIQNAVKTVDPGDWIVLRMRPHPDAPRDLSTWGMTRRLTNRQALDLWAPANPVLMRPGLRGNINSRALEVLNEILPGYSASIQETMHGDVIGEDIPSIGWVGSQEMAVITWELFLQNVEPNILAQMLKLRSEEFGALGVTTWATRIPFPKVMTGYAKLVELGQMPIRLNAHYEVHRMPTDPQQTRQLYRRTGVLQGIGGDYMWFDGVASERWDSSYPEACTGPDTIAPPHIKARETCPQPGDLHWDVLENAIKAGWRIAGVHSQGSEAFRLFIQMVDRAREATGMTVQQVHDMHFSLEHCSLIGKQPDVIDKLTRYGIILSCGPDFVRDWRSWLEDYGPQNPNFEDFMLPFKTWIESGVKLVGQHYGGSFLGQSPPFFQLWQAITRKYDGRTWQPEERIDRVHAMKMWTGWAAEYVRHQDQLGSLEVGKWADLLVIDRDYFTIPEDEILKIRPLLTMVGGKTIALNASLASDWGVNEVGYQYNFEDKDMEYIGKPVTEVAKREAGLIP
;
A
#
# COMPACT_ATOMS: atom_id res chain seq x y z
N MET A 1 -108.74 22.33 2.03
CA MET A 1 -107.61 22.62 1.30
C MET A 1 -106.41 22.35 2.23
N GLY A 2 -105.93 21.16 2.26
CA GLY A 2 -104.89 20.74 3.14
C GLY A 2 -103.66 20.21 2.33
N THR A 3 -102.53 20.79 2.54
CA THR A 3 -101.27 20.39 1.95
C THR A 3 -100.54 19.47 2.93
N HIS A 4 -100.45 18.19 2.56
CA HIS A 4 -99.59 17.24 3.27
C HIS A 4 -98.14 17.42 2.85
N GLN A 5 -97.25 17.75 3.79
CA GLN A 5 -95.84 17.66 3.62
C GLN A 5 -95.38 16.24 4.04
N PHE A 6 -94.73 15.53 3.08
CA PHE A 6 -94.02 14.29 3.37
C PHE A 6 -92.57 14.64 3.66
N THR A 7 -92.08 14.32 4.93
CA THR A 7 -90.70 14.39 5.31
C THR A 7 -90.08 12.99 5.12
N ILE A 8 -89.17 12.87 4.12
CA ILE A 8 -88.34 11.66 3.96
C ILE A 8 -87.15 11.80 4.87
N LYS A 9 -87.07 10.97 5.91
CA LYS A 9 -85.84 10.78 6.71
C LYS A 9 -84.89 9.88 5.91
N SER A 10 -83.81 10.46 5.39
CA SER A 10 -82.69 9.71 4.82
C SER A 10 -81.83 9.16 5.94
N TRP A 11 -81.93 7.86 6.19
CA TRP A 11 -80.93 7.09 6.90
C TRP A 11 -79.93 6.57 5.84
N PHE A 12 -78.73 7.19 5.72
CA PHE A 12 -77.60 6.59 5.09
C PHE A 12 -76.53 6.32 6.17
N PRO A 13 -75.89 5.14 6.14
CA PRO A 13 -75.25 4.64 7.32
C PRO A 13 -73.82 5.23 7.43
N ALA A 14 -73.53 5.83 8.57
CA ALA A 14 -72.18 6.19 9.00
C ALA A 14 -71.19 5.00 9.10
N ILE A 15 -71.68 3.76 8.90
CA ILE A 15 -70.92 2.51 8.99
C ILE A 15 -70.05 2.25 7.75
N ALA A 16 -70.41 2.72 6.54
CA ALA A 16 -69.61 2.47 5.34
C ALA A 16 -68.32 3.31 5.26
N VAL A 17 -68.29 4.49 5.89
CA VAL A 17 -67.10 5.37 5.88
C VAL A 17 -66.07 4.90 6.92
N LEU A 18 -66.51 4.36 8.05
CA LEU A 18 -65.58 3.78 9.06
C LEU A 18 -64.91 2.50 8.57
N PHE A 19 -65.57 1.65 7.78
CA PHE A 19 -64.95 0.47 7.18
C PHE A 19 -63.98 0.80 6.06
N PHE A 20 -64.16 1.91 5.33
CA PHE A 20 -63.18 2.33 4.29
C PHE A 20 -61.92 2.94 4.89
N PHE A 21 -62.00 3.65 6.02
CA PHE A 21 -60.83 4.16 6.72
C PHE A 21 -60.07 3.04 7.44
N GLN A 22 -60.72 2.04 8.03
CA GLN A 22 -60.05 0.89 8.64
C GLN A 22 -59.42 -0.03 7.58
N PHE A 23 -59.95 -0.09 6.36
CA PHE A 23 -59.33 -0.87 5.28
C PHE A 23 -58.17 -0.11 4.62
N MET A 24 -58.13 1.22 4.66
CA MET A 24 -56.99 2.00 4.21
C MET A 24 -55.82 1.97 5.21
N ASP A 25 -56.05 1.93 6.50
CA ASP A 25 -55.01 1.75 7.52
C ASP A 25 -54.38 0.35 7.50
N SER A 26 -55.10 -0.66 7.03
CA SER A 26 -54.54 -2.02 6.88
C SER A 26 -53.72 -2.26 5.62
N LEU A 27 -53.61 -1.28 4.72
CA LEU A 27 -52.80 -1.31 3.48
C LEU A 27 -51.64 -0.34 3.50
N ALA A 28 -51.47 0.46 4.53
CA ALA A 28 -50.24 1.17 4.76
C ALA A 28 -49.19 0.14 5.21
N GLN A 29 -48.53 -0.51 4.29
CA GLN A 29 -47.40 -1.37 4.55
C GLN A 29 -46.39 -0.53 5.34
N GLN A 30 -46.22 -0.86 6.63
CA GLN A 30 -45.30 -0.13 7.51
C GLN A 30 -43.91 -0.19 6.87
N LEU A 31 -43.28 0.96 6.62
CA LEU A 31 -41.96 0.99 6.06
C LEU A 31 -40.98 0.28 6.97
N PRO A 32 -39.98 -0.43 6.42
CA PRO A 32 -38.90 -0.97 7.25
C PRO A 32 -38.26 0.15 8.08
N PRO A 33 -37.88 -0.09 9.35
CA PRO A 33 -37.29 0.93 10.22
C PRO A 33 -36.07 1.63 9.61
N GLU A 34 -35.26 0.91 8.85
CA GLU A 34 -34.09 1.45 8.15
C GLU A 34 -34.52 2.45 7.05
N VAL A 35 -35.64 2.18 6.37
CA VAL A 35 -36.20 3.09 5.33
C VAL A 35 -36.83 4.33 5.99
N GLU A 36 -37.47 4.18 7.13
CA GLU A 36 -38.00 5.33 7.89
C GLU A 36 -36.88 6.27 8.34
N GLN A 37 -35.75 5.71 8.76
CA GLN A 37 -34.62 6.45 9.29
C GLN A 37 -33.73 7.07 8.19
N MET A 38 -33.43 6.33 7.12
CA MET A 38 -32.41 6.69 6.12
C MET A 38 -32.99 6.93 4.72
N GLY A 39 -34.26 6.67 4.48
CA GLY A 39 -34.86 6.60 3.15
C GLY A 39 -34.52 5.28 2.44
N TYR A 40 -35.03 5.11 1.22
CA TYR A 40 -34.73 3.91 0.42
C TYR A 40 -33.26 3.80 0.04
N ALA A 41 -32.78 2.56 -0.09
CA ALA A 41 -31.42 2.27 -0.56
C ALA A 41 -31.16 2.88 -1.95
N ASP A 42 -29.91 3.25 -2.21
CA ASP A 42 -29.48 3.69 -3.54
C ASP A 42 -29.10 2.48 -4.40
N THR A 43 -28.40 1.50 -3.81
CA THR A 43 -27.95 0.28 -4.49
C THR A 43 -28.22 -0.95 -3.61
N ILE A 44 -28.70 -2.00 -4.24
CA ILE A 44 -28.93 -3.30 -3.58
C ILE A 44 -28.27 -4.40 -4.43
N PHE A 45 -27.53 -5.28 -3.78
CA PHE A 45 -27.03 -6.52 -4.36
C PHE A 45 -27.77 -7.70 -3.74
N VAL A 46 -28.33 -8.59 -4.57
CA VAL A 46 -29.14 -9.74 -4.16
C VAL A 46 -28.59 -11.06 -4.73
N ASN A 47 -29.05 -12.18 -4.20
CA ASN A 47 -28.73 -13.52 -4.68
C ASN A 47 -27.22 -13.80 -4.73
N GLY A 48 -26.48 -13.32 -3.74
CA GLY A 48 -25.04 -13.49 -3.62
C GLY A 48 -24.62 -14.31 -2.42
N LYS A 49 -23.33 -14.53 -2.30
CA LYS A 49 -22.65 -14.97 -1.08
C LYS A 49 -21.92 -13.78 -0.48
N ILE A 50 -22.53 -13.10 0.49
CA ILE A 50 -21.98 -11.90 1.12
C ILE A 50 -21.22 -12.35 2.38
N VAL A 51 -19.88 -12.37 2.32
CA VAL A 51 -19.04 -12.78 3.45
C VAL A 51 -18.61 -11.52 4.21
N SER A 52 -19.10 -11.39 5.45
CA SER A 52 -18.96 -10.13 6.20
C SER A 52 -17.56 -9.86 6.74
N MET A 53 -16.78 -10.91 7.03
CA MET A 53 -15.47 -10.81 7.69
C MET A 53 -15.52 -10.07 9.04
N ASP A 54 -16.65 -10.15 9.77
CA ASP A 54 -16.90 -9.44 11.03
C ASP A 54 -16.40 -10.18 12.29
N ASP A 55 -15.81 -11.36 12.16
CA ASP A 55 -15.02 -11.98 13.22
C ASP A 55 -13.55 -11.52 13.15
N LEU A 56 -13.19 -10.56 14.00
CA LEU A 56 -11.83 -10.01 14.07
C LEU A 56 -10.87 -10.77 15.00
N SER A 57 -11.35 -11.83 15.65
CA SER A 57 -10.53 -12.68 16.53
C SER A 57 -9.48 -13.47 15.75
N ASN A 58 -8.55 -14.12 16.48
CA ASN A 58 -7.57 -15.05 15.90
C ASN A 58 -8.18 -16.42 15.54
N SER A 59 -9.48 -16.51 15.28
CA SER A 59 -10.15 -17.72 14.84
C SER A 59 -10.20 -17.80 13.31
N ALA A 60 -10.28 -19.00 12.77
CA ALA A 60 -10.51 -19.23 11.33
C ALA A 60 -12.00 -19.07 10.95
N ASN A 61 -12.70 -18.11 11.54
CA ASN A 61 -14.11 -17.82 11.28
C ASN A 61 -14.24 -16.51 10.49
N VAL A 62 -15.04 -16.54 9.42
CA VAL A 62 -15.34 -15.37 8.58
C VAL A 62 -16.42 -14.45 9.19
N GLY A 63 -17.04 -14.87 10.30
CA GLY A 63 -18.24 -14.20 10.82
C GLY A 63 -19.49 -14.58 10.05
N ASN A 64 -20.36 -13.62 9.79
CA ASN A 64 -21.66 -13.87 9.17
C ASN A 64 -21.57 -13.98 7.64
N ILE A 65 -22.49 -14.78 7.08
CA ILE A 65 -22.67 -14.88 5.62
C ILE A 65 -24.13 -14.56 5.31
N TYR A 66 -24.34 -13.59 4.41
CA TYR A 66 -25.66 -13.12 4.00
C TYR A 66 -25.91 -13.42 2.51
N GLN A 67 -27.16 -13.20 2.06
CA GLN A 67 -27.54 -13.36 0.65
C GLN A 67 -27.56 -12.02 -0.11
N ALA A 68 -27.67 -10.91 0.62
CA ALA A 68 -27.87 -9.60 0.04
C ALA A 68 -27.34 -8.48 0.95
N ILE A 69 -27.07 -7.32 0.33
CA ILE A 69 -26.62 -6.10 0.98
C ILE A 69 -27.27 -4.88 0.33
N ALA A 70 -27.73 -3.93 1.14
CA ALA A 70 -28.22 -2.61 0.70
C ALA A 70 -27.24 -1.52 1.11
N VAL A 71 -27.04 -0.57 0.20
CA VAL A 71 -26.16 0.60 0.38
C VAL A 71 -26.99 1.86 0.26
N LYS A 72 -26.77 2.81 1.20
CA LYS A 72 -27.36 4.13 1.20
C LYS A 72 -26.29 5.18 1.40
N GLY A 73 -26.13 6.10 0.43
CA GLY A 73 -25.02 7.05 0.43
C GLY A 73 -23.69 6.31 0.43
N ASP A 74 -22.87 6.59 1.42
CA ASP A 74 -21.57 5.95 1.62
C ASP A 74 -21.59 4.75 2.59
N LYS A 75 -22.78 4.37 3.11
CA LYS A 75 -22.93 3.40 4.21
C LYS A 75 -23.66 2.12 3.79
N ILE A 76 -23.27 1.03 4.46
CA ILE A 76 -24.05 -0.21 4.47
C ILE A 76 -25.30 0.01 5.31
N MET A 77 -26.46 -0.10 4.66
CA MET A 77 -27.76 0.12 5.27
C MET A 77 -28.35 -1.15 5.88
N LYS A 78 -28.23 -2.28 5.17
CA LYS A 78 -28.81 -3.57 5.58
C LYS A 78 -28.05 -4.75 5.02
N LEU A 79 -27.96 -5.80 5.79
CA LEU A 79 -27.49 -7.12 5.40
C LEU A 79 -28.57 -8.16 5.79
N GLY A 80 -28.76 -9.19 4.99
CA GLY A 80 -29.78 -10.20 5.26
C GLY A 80 -30.03 -11.15 4.10
N THR A 81 -31.22 -11.75 4.10
CA THR A 81 -31.72 -12.52 2.96
C THR A 81 -32.06 -11.59 1.79
N SER A 82 -32.11 -12.11 0.57
CA SER A 82 -32.51 -11.31 -0.59
C SER A 82 -33.88 -10.66 -0.44
N GLN A 83 -34.83 -11.34 0.21
CA GLN A 83 -36.18 -10.83 0.46
C GLN A 83 -36.17 -9.66 1.44
N GLU A 84 -35.45 -9.78 2.57
CA GLU A 84 -35.35 -8.71 3.58
C GLU A 84 -34.70 -7.46 3.01
N VAL A 85 -33.63 -7.63 2.24
CA VAL A 85 -32.86 -6.50 1.68
C VAL A 85 -33.62 -5.84 0.50
N GLN A 86 -34.35 -6.61 -0.32
CA GLN A 86 -35.22 -6.05 -1.35
C GLN A 86 -36.32 -5.12 -0.80
N ALA A 87 -36.76 -5.33 0.44
CA ALA A 87 -37.72 -4.44 1.09
C ALA A 87 -37.16 -3.00 1.29
N MET A 88 -35.84 -2.80 1.18
CA MET A 88 -35.19 -1.49 1.22
C MET A 88 -35.26 -0.74 -0.12
N ALA A 89 -35.76 -1.40 -1.20
CA ALA A 89 -35.81 -0.81 -2.54
C ALA A 89 -36.94 0.19 -2.69
N GLY A 90 -36.63 1.38 -3.18
CA GLY A 90 -37.58 2.40 -3.66
C GLY A 90 -37.57 2.50 -5.18
N ARG A 91 -38.31 3.48 -5.70
CA ARG A 91 -38.50 3.65 -7.16
C ARG A 91 -37.20 3.94 -7.94
N ILE A 92 -36.20 4.54 -7.28
CA ILE A 92 -34.91 4.93 -7.89
C ILE A 92 -33.75 4.01 -7.45
N THR A 93 -34.03 3.00 -6.63
CA THR A 93 -33.01 2.05 -6.18
C THR A 93 -32.54 1.18 -7.35
N THR A 94 -31.24 1.06 -7.53
CA THR A 94 -30.66 0.11 -8.47
C THR A 94 -30.47 -1.23 -7.79
N VAL A 95 -31.02 -2.30 -8.36
CA VAL A 95 -30.92 -3.67 -7.83
C VAL A 95 -30.09 -4.51 -8.80
N PHE A 96 -29.00 -5.10 -8.30
CA PHE A 96 -28.10 -5.97 -9.04
C PHE A 96 -28.21 -7.41 -8.56
N ASP A 97 -28.41 -8.35 -9.48
CA ASP A 97 -28.38 -9.78 -9.18
C ASP A 97 -26.93 -10.30 -9.27
N LEU A 98 -26.41 -10.79 -8.16
CA LEU A 98 -25.07 -11.37 -8.11
C LEU A 98 -24.97 -12.77 -8.72
N LYS A 99 -26.10 -13.44 -8.94
CA LYS A 99 -26.16 -14.80 -9.53
C LYS A 99 -25.24 -15.80 -8.82
N GLY A 100 -25.20 -15.73 -7.48
CA GLY A 100 -24.37 -16.58 -6.62
C GLY A 100 -22.91 -16.14 -6.47
N ARG A 101 -22.49 -15.03 -7.08
CA ARG A 101 -21.12 -14.50 -6.91
C ARG A 101 -20.84 -14.08 -5.47
N THR A 102 -19.57 -14.15 -5.10
CA THR A 102 -19.11 -13.76 -3.76
C THR A 102 -18.85 -12.26 -3.70
N LEU A 103 -19.34 -11.65 -2.63
CA LEU A 103 -19.07 -10.26 -2.26
C LEU A 103 -18.35 -10.25 -0.92
N ILE A 104 -17.26 -9.47 -0.82
CA ILE A 104 -16.37 -9.36 0.33
C ILE A 104 -16.09 -7.91 0.67
N PRO A 105 -15.54 -7.57 1.86
CA PRO A 105 -15.02 -6.24 2.14
C PRO A 105 -13.93 -5.83 1.16
N GLY A 106 -13.75 -4.54 0.98
CA GLY A 106 -12.65 -3.98 0.19
C GLY A 106 -11.28 -4.34 0.77
N ILE A 107 -10.31 -4.52 -0.10
CA ILE A 107 -8.92 -4.79 0.27
C ILE A 107 -8.28 -3.52 0.83
N ILE A 108 -7.62 -3.64 1.98
CA ILE A 108 -6.82 -2.60 2.62
C ILE A 108 -5.34 -2.96 2.48
N GLU A 109 -4.62 -2.17 1.72
CA GLU A 109 -3.18 -2.30 1.49
C GLU A 109 -2.41 -1.51 2.56
N SER A 110 -1.60 -2.17 3.37
CA SER A 110 -0.94 -1.52 4.50
C SER A 110 0.34 -0.74 4.14
N HIS A 111 0.93 -1.02 2.99
CA HIS A 111 2.15 -0.31 2.57
C HIS A 111 2.37 -0.40 1.06
N ALA A 112 2.12 0.70 0.34
CA ALA A 112 2.38 0.80 -1.09
C ALA A 112 2.77 2.23 -1.50
N HIS A 113 3.76 2.35 -2.38
CA HIS A 113 4.20 3.64 -2.93
C HIS A 113 3.49 3.95 -4.26
N ILE A 114 2.16 4.04 -4.23
CA ILE A 114 1.31 4.25 -5.43
C ILE A 114 1.80 5.44 -6.25
N TYR A 115 2.21 6.53 -5.60
CA TYR A 115 2.74 7.71 -6.27
C TYR A 115 3.98 7.43 -7.11
N GLY A 116 4.79 6.44 -6.76
CA GLY A 116 6.09 6.17 -7.40
C GLY A 116 5.99 5.92 -8.92
N THR A 117 4.88 5.38 -9.38
CA THR A 117 4.63 5.07 -10.79
C THR A 117 3.56 5.94 -11.45
N ALA A 118 2.99 6.92 -10.73
CA ALA A 118 1.99 7.84 -11.28
C ALA A 118 2.50 8.65 -12.47
N LEU A 119 3.83 8.87 -12.56
CA LEU A 119 4.48 9.51 -13.71
C LEU A 119 4.28 8.77 -15.04
N ASN A 120 3.93 7.48 -15.02
CA ASN A 120 3.62 6.73 -16.23
C ASN A 120 2.38 7.25 -16.96
N TYR A 121 1.57 8.08 -16.29
CA TYR A 121 0.38 8.72 -16.88
C TYR A 121 0.64 10.13 -17.45
N ALA A 122 1.86 10.66 -17.35
CA ALA A 122 2.19 12.00 -17.82
C ALA A 122 1.77 12.23 -19.28
N ASP A 123 2.15 11.31 -20.18
CA ASP A 123 1.84 11.43 -21.62
C ASP A 123 0.32 11.41 -21.90
N ARG A 124 -0.44 10.60 -21.16
CA ARG A 124 -1.92 10.55 -21.31
C ARG A 124 -2.60 11.87 -20.96
N LEU A 125 -1.96 12.67 -20.11
CA LEU A 125 -2.45 13.97 -19.64
C LEU A 125 -1.87 15.13 -20.45
N GLY A 126 -1.11 14.83 -21.51
CA GLY A 126 -0.44 15.84 -22.32
C GLY A 126 0.70 16.56 -21.60
N LEU A 127 1.19 16.00 -20.49
CA LEU A 127 2.35 16.52 -19.78
C LEU A 127 3.61 16.03 -20.48
N LYS A 128 4.43 16.98 -20.95
CA LYS A 128 5.76 16.66 -21.46
C LYS A 128 6.65 16.14 -20.33
N TYR A 129 6.95 14.84 -20.37
CA TYR A 129 7.84 14.20 -19.41
C TYR A 129 8.82 13.25 -20.16
N PRO A 130 10.14 13.44 -20.07
CA PRO A 130 10.83 14.42 -19.22
C PRO A 130 10.54 15.88 -19.64
N PRO A 131 10.64 16.82 -18.69
CA PRO A 131 10.48 18.25 -18.98
C PRO A 131 11.62 18.78 -19.82
N ASP A 132 11.50 20.02 -20.31
CA ASP A 132 12.60 20.71 -20.99
C ASP A 132 13.83 20.78 -20.08
N GLY A 133 15.02 20.66 -20.65
CA GLY A 133 16.28 20.60 -19.92
C GLY A 133 16.55 19.22 -19.26
N VAL A 134 15.76 18.18 -19.57
CA VAL A 134 16.02 16.82 -19.06
C VAL A 134 15.95 15.81 -20.20
N THR A 135 17.02 15.07 -20.40
CA THR A 135 17.12 14.01 -21.41
C THR A 135 17.22 12.65 -20.76
N PHE A 136 16.28 11.75 -21.08
CA PHE A 136 16.33 10.35 -20.68
C PHE A 136 17.00 9.50 -21.75
N ILE A 137 18.02 8.76 -21.34
CA ILE A 137 18.67 7.74 -22.16
C ILE A 137 18.55 6.39 -21.46
N SER A 138 18.56 5.31 -22.23
CA SER A 138 18.43 3.95 -21.69
C SER A 138 19.52 3.06 -22.25
N ALA A 139 20.04 2.17 -21.40
CA ALA A 139 20.96 1.12 -21.81
C ALA A 139 20.69 -0.17 -21.03
N VAL A 140 21.16 -1.30 -21.57
CA VAL A 140 21.08 -2.61 -20.93
C VAL A 140 22.49 -3.01 -20.52
N ALA A 141 22.66 -3.47 -19.29
CA ALA A 141 23.94 -3.97 -18.78
C ALA A 141 24.37 -5.23 -19.55
N ASP A 142 25.68 -5.45 -19.70
CA ASP A 142 26.27 -6.72 -20.14
C ASP A 142 26.36 -7.68 -18.93
N ARG A 143 26.70 -8.93 -19.18
CA ARG A 143 27.06 -9.90 -18.13
C ARG A 143 28.42 -9.62 -17.49
N ASP A 144 29.25 -8.84 -18.17
CA ASP A 144 30.59 -8.46 -17.77
C ASP A 144 30.59 -7.06 -17.15
N LEU A 145 31.28 -6.91 -16.01
CA LEU A 145 31.34 -5.65 -15.26
C LEU A 145 32.03 -4.53 -16.03
N GLU A 146 33.19 -4.80 -16.64
CA GLU A 146 33.97 -3.79 -17.39
C GLU A 146 33.20 -3.32 -18.63
N LYS A 147 32.55 -4.26 -19.34
CA LYS A 147 31.68 -3.91 -20.48
C LYS A 147 30.50 -3.08 -20.04
N THR A 148 29.87 -3.42 -18.93
CA THR A 148 28.76 -2.64 -18.39
C THR A 148 29.18 -1.21 -18.05
N GLN A 149 30.34 -1.03 -17.42
CA GLN A 149 30.88 0.30 -17.17
C GLN A 149 31.17 1.06 -18.47
N GLY A 150 31.70 0.37 -19.47
CA GLY A 150 31.90 0.93 -20.83
C GLY A 150 30.58 1.39 -21.46
N ILE A 151 29.52 0.57 -21.37
CA ILE A 151 28.16 0.91 -21.85
C ILE A 151 27.65 2.17 -21.19
N MET A 152 27.77 2.28 -19.85
CA MET A 152 27.35 3.48 -19.10
C MET A 152 28.07 4.72 -19.55
N ARG A 153 29.40 4.64 -19.62
CA ARG A 153 30.25 5.75 -20.07
C ARG A 153 29.87 6.21 -21.49
N ASP A 154 29.82 5.26 -22.41
CA ASP A 154 29.59 5.57 -23.84
C ASP A 154 28.18 6.14 -24.05
N ALA A 155 27.16 5.65 -23.31
CA ALA A 155 25.82 6.20 -23.36
C ALA A 155 25.78 7.66 -22.88
N ILE A 156 26.41 7.97 -21.73
CA ILE A 156 26.49 9.34 -21.21
C ILE A 156 27.28 10.26 -22.14
N GLN A 157 28.46 9.83 -22.58
CA GLN A 157 29.32 10.64 -23.48
C GLN A 157 28.66 10.87 -24.84
N ASN A 158 27.85 9.95 -25.33
CA ASN A 158 27.08 10.19 -26.56
C ASN A 158 25.94 11.21 -26.31
N ALA A 159 25.26 11.15 -25.16
CA ALA A 159 24.25 12.14 -24.81
C ALA A 159 24.86 13.56 -24.71
N VAL A 160 26.03 13.71 -24.08
CA VAL A 160 26.72 14.99 -23.94
C VAL A 160 26.98 15.70 -25.30
N LYS A 161 27.06 14.96 -26.41
CA LYS A 161 27.25 15.54 -27.75
C LYS A 161 26.01 16.28 -28.27
N THR A 162 24.84 16.00 -27.72
CA THR A 162 23.54 16.48 -28.22
C THR A 162 22.70 17.18 -27.16
N VAL A 163 23.09 17.11 -25.90
CA VAL A 163 22.43 17.75 -24.77
C VAL A 163 23.16 19.05 -24.42
N ASP A 164 22.42 20.13 -24.27
CA ASP A 164 23.02 21.43 -23.96
C ASP A 164 23.71 21.40 -22.57
N PRO A 165 24.84 22.13 -22.41
CA PRO A 165 25.48 22.26 -21.10
C PRO A 165 24.52 22.80 -20.04
N GLY A 166 24.48 22.17 -18.88
CA GLY A 166 23.56 22.50 -17.79
C GLY A 166 22.26 21.70 -17.79
N ASP A 167 21.88 21.08 -18.90
CA ASP A 167 20.72 20.20 -18.98
C ASP A 167 21.01 18.83 -18.38
N TRP A 168 19.97 18.22 -17.78
CA TRP A 168 20.08 16.92 -17.12
C TRP A 168 20.19 15.76 -18.11
N ILE A 169 21.08 14.83 -17.81
CA ILE A 169 21.16 13.52 -18.43
C ILE A 169 20.74 12.46 -17.40
N VAL A 170 19.67 11.73 -17.69
CA VAL A 170 19.18 10.64 -16.83
C VAL A 170 19.39 9.32 -17.55
N LEU A 171 20.41 8.57 -17.15
CA LEU A 171 20.67 7.23 -17.67
C LEU A 171 19.87 6.18 -16.90
N ARG A 172 18.92 5.55 -17.60
CA ARG A 172 18.17 4.38 -17.10
C ARG A 172 18.88 3.10 -17.51
N MET A 173 19.56 2.47 -16.55
CA MET A 173 20.19 1.17 -16.78
C MET A 173 19.21 0.05 -16.45
N ARG A 174 19.09 -0.92 -17.35
CA ARG A 174 18.37 -2.18 -17.09
C ARG A 174 19.40 -3.28 -16.85
N PRO A 175 19.23 -4.12 -15.80
CA PRO A 175 20.07 -5.29 -15.61
C PRO A 175 19.96 -6.22 -16.81
N HIS A 176 21.06 -6.91 -17.15
CA HIS A 176 20.98 -8.04 -18.08
C HIS A 176 20.16 -9.17 -17.41
N PRO A 177 19.21 -9.81 -18.12
CA PRO A 177 18.35 -10.87 -17.52
C PRO A 177 19.12 -12.04 -16.89
N ASP A 178 20.26 -12.39 -17.48
CA ASP A 178 21.14 -13.46 -16.99
C ASP A 178 22.40 -12.89 -16.28
N ALA A 179 22.35 -11.64 -15.82
CA ALA A 179 23.50 -11.04 -15.16
C ALA A 179 23.79 -11.73 -13.83
N PRO A 180 25.08 -11.88 -13.48
CA PRO A 180 25.44 -12.26 -12.11
C PRO A 180 24.87 -11.25 -11.13
N ARG A 181 24.64 -11.69 -9.90
CA ARG A 181 24.07 -10.85 -8.82
C ARG A 181 24.85 -9.55 -8.59
N ASP A 182 26.15 -9.55 -8.83
CA ASP A 182 27.01 -8.37 -8.74
C ASP A 182 26.66 -7.27 -9.76
N LEU A 183 25.92 -7.60 -10.81
CA LEU A 183 25.37 -6.67 -11.79
C LEU A 183 23.88 -6.34 -11.54
N SER A 184 23.36 -6.67 -10.37
CA SER A 184 22.09 -6.15 -9.90
C SER A 184 22.12 -4.62 -9.81
N THR A 185 20.95 -4.02 -9.63
CA THR A 185 20.83 -2.56 -9.38
C THR A 185 21.84 -2.05 -8.36
N TRP A 186 22.06 -2.83 -7.30
CA TRP A 186 22.98 -2.49 -6.22
C TRP A 186 24.44 -2.53 -6.66
N GLY A 187 24.88 -3.61 -7.33
CA GLY A 187 26.25 -3.73 -7.83
C GLY A 187 26.61 -2.64 -8.84
N MET A 188 25.68 -2.29 -9.74
CA MET A 188 25.89 -1.21 -10.71
C MET A 188 26.11 0.16 -10.05
N THR A 189 25.38 0.49 -8.99
CA THR A 189 25.52 1.79 -8.33
C THR A 189 26.74 1.90 -7.42
N ARG A 190 27.23 0.78 -6.86
CA ARG A 190 28.34 0.81 -5.89
C ARG A 190 29.69 0.40 -6.44
N ARG A 191 29.72 -0.43 -7.47
CA ARG A 191 30.97 -0.98 -8.01
C ARG A 191 31.38 -0.40 -9.35
N LEU A 192 30.39 0.01 -10.18
CA LEU A 192 30.68 0.38 -11.57
C LEU A 192 30.76 1.88 -11.80
N THR A 193 30.19 2.70 -10.93
CA THR A 193 30.19 4.14 -11.08
C THR A 193 30.21 4.85 -9.74
N ASN A 194 30.74 6.03 -9.74
CA ASN A 194 30.76 6.97 -8.64
C ASN A 194 30.69 8.40 -9.18
N ARG A 195 30.62 9.39 -8.30
CA ARG A 195 30.54 10.80 -8.67
C ARG A 195 31.70 11.23 -9.58
N GLN A 196 32.95 10.82 -9.24
CA GLN A 196 34.13 11.19 -9.98
C GLN A 196 34.10 10.62 -11.40
N ALA A 197 33.64 9.39 -11.60
CA ALA A 197 33.50 8.82 -12.95
C ALA A 197 32.44 9.59 -13.75
N LEU A 198 31.32 9.93 -13.17
CA LEU A 198 30.25 10.70 -13.81
C LEU A 198 30.71 12.14 -14.13
N ASP A 199 31.52 12.77 -13.26
CA ASP A 199 32.14 14.08 -13.49
C ASP A 199 33.05 14.07 -14.74
N LEU A 200 33.83 12.99 -14.92
CA LEU A 200 34.69 12.82 -16.10
C LEU A 200 33.90 12.56 -17.38
N TRP A 201 32.74 11.86 -17.27
CA TRP A 201 31.94 11.51 -18.45
C TRP A 201 31.05 12.66 -18.92
N ALA A 202 30.59 13.52 -17.99
CA ALA A 202 29.72 14.66 -18.28
C ALA A 202 30.02 15.86 -17.37
N PRO A 203 31.16 16.58 -17.59
CA PRO A 203 31.62 17.65 -16.71
C PRO A 203 30.70 18.88 -16.69
N ALA A 204 29.94 19.13 -17.77
CA ALA A 204 29.06 20.30 -17.89
C ALA A 204 27.60 20.04 -17.64
N ASN A 205 27.19 18.78 -17.49
CA ASN A 205 25.79 18.39 -17.36
C ASN A 205 25.52 17.73 -16.00
N PRO A 206 24.44 18.04 -15.32
CA PRO A 206 23.98 17.24 -14.18
C PRO A 206 23.55 15.84 -14.66
N VAL A 207 24.06 14.81 -13.97
CA VAL A 207 23.81 13.41 -14.35
C VAL A 207 23.14 12.68 -13.21
N LEU A 208 22.09 11.92 -13.52
CA LEU A 208 21.53 10.87 -12.68
C LEU A 208 21.64 9.53 -13.43
N MET A 209 22.47 8.63 -12.93
CA MET A 209 22.53 7.25 -13.39
C MET A 209 21.64 6.40 -12.46
N ARG A 210 20.62 5.71 -13.01
CA ARG A 210 19.67 4.93 -12.24
C ARG A 210 19.38 3.55 -12.86
N PRO A 211 19.83 2.47 -12.23
CA PRO A 211 19.47 1.12 -12.62
C PRO A 211 18.15 0.63 -12.00
N GLY A 212 17.46 1.45 -11.20
CA GLY A 212 16.22 1.11 -10.52
C GLY A 212 15.81 2.20 -9.53
N LEU A 213 15.52 1.81 -8.29
CA LEU A 213 15.15 2.74 -7.22
C LEU A 213 16.35 3.45 -6.56
N ARG A 214 17.58 3.12 -6.94
CA ARG A 214 18.82 3.72 -6.45
C ARG A 214 19.62 4.27 -7.63
N GLY A 215 20.55 5.14 -7.37
CA GLY A 215 21.37 5.72 -8.44
C GLY A 215 22.63 6.40 -7.95
N ASN A 216 23.35 7.00 -8.90
CA ASN A 216 24.48 7.88 -8.63
C ASN A 216 24.26 9.22 -9.34
N ILE A 217 24.70 10.29 -8.70
CA ILE A 217 24.73 11.63 -9.26
C ILE A 217 26.16 12.15 -9.35
N ASN A 218 26.40 13.06 -10.28
CA ASN A 218 27.68 13.76 -10.39
C ASN A 218 27.70 15.06 -9.55
N SER A 219 28.87 15.71 -9.50
CA SER A 219 29.05 16.97 -8.76
C SER A 219 28.14 18.08 -9.26
N ARG A 220 27.94 18.18 -10.59
CA ARG A 220 27.04 19.17 -11.17
C ARG A 220 25.58 18.98 -10.74
N ALA A 221 25.11 17.73 -10.67
CA ALA A 221 23.77 17.41 -10.16
C ALA A 221 23.65 17.80 -8.68
N LEU A 222 24.67 17.52 -7.87
CA LEU A 222 24.71 17.86 -6.47
C LEU A 222 24.68 19.39 -6.23
N GLU A 223 25.40 20.16 -7.05
CA GLU A 223 25.34 21.63 -7.02
C GLU A 223 23.92 22.14 -7.27
N VAL A 224 23.29 21.70 -8.38
CA VAL A 224 21.90 22.08 -8.72
C VAL A 224 20.92 21.73 -7.60
N LEU A 225 21.07 20.54 -7.00
CA LEU A 225 20.22 20.12 -5.90
C LEU A 225 20.41 20.97 -4.64
N ASN A 226 21.64 21.37 -4.32
CA ASN A 226 21.92 22.26 -3.18
C ASN A 226 21.44 23.69 -3.42
N GLU A 227 21.42 24.19 -4.65
CA GLU A 227 20.82 25.48 -5.00
C GLU A 227 19.29 25.49 -4.77
N ILE A 228 18.62 24.42 -5.16
CA ILE A 228 17.14 24.31 -5.06
C ILE A 228 16.72 23.88 -3.66
N LEU A 229 17.47 22.99 -3.03
CA LEU A 229 17.23 22.44 -1.70
C LEU A 229 18.48 22.66 -0.83
N PRO A 230 18.65 23.84 -0.24
CA PRO A 230 19.81 24.14 0.59
C PRO A 230 20.03 23.10 1.69
N GLY A 231 21.24 22.57 1.80
CA GLY A 231 21.57 21.51 2.75
C GLY A 231 21.30 20.08 2.24
N TYR A 232 20.94 19.91 0.98
CA TYR A 232 20.65 18.57 0.39
C TYR A 232 21.81 17.58 0.57
N SER A 233 23.06 18.02 0.34
CA SER A 233 24.24 17.18 0.53
C SER A 233 24.37 16.67 1.96
N ALA A 234 24.17 17.55 2.94
CA ALA A 234 24.21 17.18 4.37
C ALA A 234 23.10 16.20 4.71
N SER A 235 21.89 16.43 4.20
CA SER A 235 20.74 15.54 4.44
C SER A 235 20.96 14.14 3.84
N ILE A 236 21.60 14.03 2.67
CA ILE A 236 21.96 12.73 2.10
C ILE A 236 22.94 11.99 3.03
N GLN A 237 23.99 12.66 3.47
CA GLN A 237 25.02 12.07 4.32
C GLN A 237 24.42 11.57 5.64
N GLU A 238 23.54 12.34 6.26
CA GLU A 238 22.89 11.98 7.50
C GLU A 238 21.84 10.86 7.35
N THR A 239 21.08 10.88 6.26
CA THR A 239 20.02 9.88 6.04
C THR A 239 20.54 8.54 5.56
N MET A 240 21.79 8.47 5.10
CA MET A 240 22.42 7.28 4.55
C MET A 240 23.47 6.68 5.48
N HIS A 241 23.41 7.05 6.75
CA HIS A 241 24.29 6.53 7.77
C HIS A 241 24.26 4.99 7.78
N GLY A 242 25.39 4.38 7.50
CA GLY A 242 25.60 2.94 7.53
C GLY A 242 25.45 2.19 6.21
N ASP A 243 24.82 2.74 5.19
CA ASP A 243 24.75 2.10 3.87
C ASP A 243 26.13 2.03 3.19
N VAL A 244 27.07 2.87 3.61
CA VAL A 244 28.46 2.91 3.11
C VAL A 244 29.39 3.21 4.28
N ILE A 245 29.80 2.17 5.00
CA ILE A 245 30.72 2.32 6.14
C ILE A 245 32.07 2.90 5.68
N GLY A 246 32.43 4.02 6.27
CA GLY A 246 33.74 4.66 6.04
C GLY A 246 33.89 5.44 4.73
N GLU A 247 32.81 5.62 3.97
CA GLU A 247 32.84 6.44 2.74
C GLU A 247 32.01 7.72 2.89
N ASP A 248 32.52 8.81 2.37
CA ASP A 248 31.77 10.07 2.24
C ASP A 248 30.75 9.94 1.10
N ILE A 249 29.47 9.77 1.44
CA ILE A 249 28.38 9.54 0.47
C ILE A 249 28.29 10.68 -0.57
N PRO A 250 28.36 11.97 -0.21
CA PRO A 250 28.47 13.03 -1.18
C PRO A 250 29.66 12.86 -2.13
N SER A 251 30.77 12.25 -1.70
CA SER A 251 31.93 12.02 -2.56
C SER A 251 31.71 10.95 -3.61
N ILE A 252 30.95 9.90 -3.32
CA ILE A 252 30.62 8.83 -4.28
C ILE A 252 29.37 9.13 -5.13
N GLY A 253 28.56 10.12 -4.73
CA GLY A 253 27.36 10.55 -5.46
C GLY A 253 26.19 9.58 -5.41
N TRP A 254 26.17 8.65 -4.45
CA TRP A 254 25.08 7.71 -4.33
C TRP A 254 23.78 8.38 -3.85
N VAL A 255 22.64 7.96 -4.42
CA VAL A 255 21.31 8.44 -4.04
C VAL A 255 20.38 7.25 -3.90
N GLY A 256 19.67 7.18 -2.78
CA GLY A 256 18.65 6.17 -2.52
C GLY A 256 17.33 6.48 -3.22
N SER A 257 16.35 5.61 -2.99
CA SER A 257 15.02 5.75 -3.60
C SER A 257 14.33 7.06 -3.25
N GLN A 258 14.51 7.54 -2.04
CA GLN A 258 13.87 8.76 -1.55
C GLN A 258 14.52 10.00 -2.18
N GLU A 259 15.85 10.06 -2.24
CA GLU A 259 16.60 11.16 -2.84
C GLU A 259 16.32 11.24 -4.35
N MET A 260 16.22 10.08 -5.03
CA MET A 260 15.82 10.04 -6.45
C MET A 260 14.40 10.54 -6.67
N ALA A 261 13.48 10.22 -5.76
CA ALA A 261 12.13 10.71 -5.85
C ALA A 261 12.05 12.23 -5.61
N VAL A 262 12.95 12.82 -4.81
CA VAL A 262 13.11 14.30 -4.73
C VAL A 262 13.43 14.87 -6.11
N ILE A 263 14.42 14.30 -6.80
CA ILE A 263 14.79 14.75 -8.14
C ILE A 263 13.60 14.67 -9.09
N THR A 264 12.90 13.57 -9.09
CA THR A 264 11.80 13.32 -10.03
C THR A 264 10.53 14.10 -9.69
N TRP A 265 10.17 14.24 -8.43
CA TRP A 265 8.91 14.89 -8.02
C TRP A 265 9.08 16.38 -7.69
N GLU A 266 10.12 16.76 -6.97
CA GLU A 266 10.28 18.16 -6.55
C GLU A 266 11.00 18.99 -7.62
N LEU A 267 12.03 18.43 -8.27
CA LEU A 267 12.80 19.15 -9.28
C LEU A 267 12.15 19.06 -10.67
N PHE A 268 11.96 17.84 -11.21
CA PHE A 268 11.48 17.70 -12.60
C PHE A 268 10.02 18.08 -12.78
N LEU A 269 9.22 18.06 -11.70
CA LEU A 269 7.82 18.48 -11.72
C LEU A 269 7.56 19.82 -11.03
N GLN A 270 8.61 20.62 -10.74
CA GLN A 270 8.48 21.86 -9.97
C GLN A 270 7.42 22.83 -10.51
N ASN A 271 7.25 22.90 -11.82
CA ASN A 271 6.34 23.81 -12.52
C ASN A 271 5.03 23.14 -12.96
N VAL A 272 4.78 21.89 -12.56
CA VAL A 272 3.56 21.17 -12.92
C VAL A 272 2.41 21.61 -12.03
N GLU A 273 1.29 22.00 -12.67
CA GLU A 273 0.08 22.45 -12.00
C GLU A 273 -0.53 21.36 -11.10
N PRO A 274 -1.06 21.72 -9.91
CA PRO A 274 -1.65 20.77 -8.97
C PRO A 274 -2.73 19.86 -9.56
N ASN A 275 -3.51 20.36 -10.51
CA ASN A 275 -4.54 19.56 -11.20
C ASN A 275 -3.94 18.41 -12.03
N ILE A 276 -2.81 18.62 -12.68
CA ILE A 276 -2.13 17.58 -13.46
C ILE A 276 -1.54 16.53 -12.51
N LEU A 277 -0.88 16.98 -11.43
CA LEU A 277 -0.39 16.07 -10.38
C LEU A 277 -1.54 15.21 -9.82
N ALA A 278 -2.68 15.84 -9.51
CA ALA A 278 -3.87 15.18 -9.03
C ALA A 278 -4.36 14.11 -10.02
N GLN A 279 -4.46 14.44 -11.32
CA GLN A 279 -4.93 13.49 -12.32
C GLN A 279 -3.97 12.30 -12.51
N MET A 280 -2.66 12.49 -12.48
CA MET A 280 -1.69 11.39 -12.50
C MET A 280 -1.89 10.43 -11.32
N LEU A 281 -2.01 10.98 -10.10
CA LEU A 281 -2.23 10.20 -8.89
C LEU A 281 -3.60 9.50 -8.91
N LYS A 282 -4.64 10.17 -9.43
CA LYS A 282 -5.98 9.60 -9.60
C LYS A 282 -5.96 8.37 -10.50
N LEU A 283 -5.41 8.50 -11.71
CA LEU A 283 -5.34 7.40 -12.68
C LEU A 283 -4.60 6.20 -12.09
N ARG A 284 -3.51 6.44 -11.36
CA ARG A 284 -2.77 5.37 -10.70
C ARG A 284 -3.56 4.73 -9.56
N SER A 285 -4.29 5.52 -8.77
CA SER A 285 -5.16 4.99 -7.72
C SER A 285 -6.36 4.22 -8.28
N GLU A 286 -6.87 4.58 -9.44
CA GLU A 286 -7.92 3.83 -10.16
C GLU A 286 -7.45 2.43 -10.60
N GLU A 287 -6.18 2.28 -11.00
CA GLU A 287 -5.61 0.95 -11.27
C GLU A 287 -5.64 0.06 -10.02
N PHE A 288 -5.23 0.61 -8.85
CA PHE A 288 -5.32 -0.11 -7.58
C PHE A 288 -6.77 -0.46 -7.24
N GLY A 289 -7.68 0.48 -7.45
CA GLY A 289 -9.12 0.23 -7.29
C GLY A 289 -9.61 -0.91 -8.17
N ALA A 290 -9.18 -1.01 -9.42
CA ALA A 290 -9.56 -2.09 -10.33
C ALA A 290 -9.03 -3.47 -9.90
N LEU A 291 -8.00 -3.51 -9.05
CA LEU A 291 -7.50 -4.74 -8.41
C LEU A 291 -8.17 -5.06 -7.06
N GLY A 292 -9.15 -4.26 -6.66
CA GLY A 292 -9.90 -4.47 -5.43
C GLY A 292 -9.37 -3.71 -4.22
N VAL A 293 -8.33 -2.89 -4.35
CA VAL A 293 -7.86 -2.04 -3.25
C VAL A 293 -8.82 -0.88 -3.05
N THR A 294 -9.42 -0.78 -1.87
CA THR A 294 -10.33 0.32 -1.51
C THR A 294 -9.69 1.35 -0.59
N THR A 295 -8.71 0.90 0.19
CA THR A 295 -7.91 1.74 1.10
C THR A 295 -6.45 1.32 1.02
N TRP A 296 -5.56 2.29 1.09
CA TRP A 296 -4.14 2.02 1.12
C TRP A 296 -3.43 2.96 2.10
N ALA A 297 -2.33 2.49 2.66
CA ALA A 297 -1.51 3.26 3.56
C ALA A 297 -0.13 3.49 2.95
N THR A 298 0.45 4.64 3.21
CA THR A 298 1.81 4.96 2.80
C THR A 298 2.38 6.15 3.54
N ARG A 299 3.67 6.21 3.61
CA ARG A 299 4.38 7.44 3.93
C ARG A 299 4.50 8.32 2.69
N ILE A 300 4.25 9.60 2.85
CA ILE A 300 4.35 10.59 1.79
C ILE A 300 5.53 11.51 2.11
N PRO A 301 6.66 11.34 1.40
CA PRO A 301 7.87 12.10 1.69
C PRO A 301 7.96 13.44 0.93
N PHE A 302 7.06 13.70 -0.04
CA PHE A 302 7.22 14.80 -0.98
C PHE A 302 6.06 15.78 -0.95
N PRO A 303 6.32 17.11 -0.82
CA PRO A 303 5.29 18.15 -0.90
C PRO A 303 4.45 18.09 -2.18
N LYS A 304 5.06 17.83 -3.34
CA LYS A 304 4.33 17.73 -4.62
C LYS A 304 3.32 16.59 -4.66
N VAL A 305 3.67 15.43 -4.13
CA VAL A 305 2.75 14.29 -4.01
C VAL A 305 1.60 14.64 -3.08
N MET A 306 1.90 15.26 -1.93
CA MET A 306 0.88 15.74 -1.00
C MET A 306 -0.04 16.77 -1.65
N THR A 307 0.51 17.74 -2.40
CA THR A 307 -0.27 18.74 -3.14
C THR A 307 -1.25 18.09 -4.10
N GLY A 308 -0.81 17.05 -4.82
CA GLY A 308 -1.67 16.30 -5.74
C GLY A 308 -2.83 15.58 -5.04
N TYR A 309 -2.56 14.89 -3.93
CA TYR A 309 -3.62 14.23 -3.14
C TYR A 309 -4.55 15.23 -2.47
N ALA A 310 -4.02 16.30 -1.89
CA ALA A 310 -4.84 17.37 -1.31
C ALA A 310 -5.79 17.97 -2.37
N LYS A 311 -5.31 18.12 -3.60
CA LYS A 311 -6.16 18.59 -4.71
C LYS A 311 -7.24 17.58 -5.10
N LEU A 312 -6.96 16.27 -5.06
CA LEU A 312 -7.98 15.24 -5.27
C LEU A 312 -9.07 15.27 -4.19
N VAL A 313 -8.67 15.48 -2.94
CA VAL A 313 -9.61 15.64 -1.81
C VAL A 313 -10.47 16.88 -2.00
N GLU A 314 -9.87 18.04 -2.33
CA GLU A 314 -10.58 19.29 -2.61
C GLU A 314 -11.63 19.11 -3.73
N LEU A 315 -11.30 18.37 -4.78
CA LEU A 315 -12.18 18.12 -5.90
C LEU A 315 -13.22 17.00 -5.64
N GLY A 316 -13.14 16.30 -4.51
CA GLY A 316 -13.97 15.11 -4.23
C GLY A 316 -13.74 13.96 -5.22
N GLN A 317 -12.51 13.84 -5.74
CA GLN A 317 -12.15 12.89 -6.80
C GLN A 317 -11.18 11.78 -6.35
N MET A 318 -10.98 11.60 -5.06
CA MET A 318 -10.24 10.44 -4.54
C MET A 318 -10.96 9.14 -4.92
N PRO A 319 -10.35 8.26 -5.73
CA PRO A 319 -11.02 7.01 -6.12
C PRO A 319 -11.00 5.97 -5.01
N ILE A 320 -9.90 5.89 -4.26
CA ILE A 320 -9.71 5.00 -3.11
C ILE A 320 -9.22 5.81 -1.91
N ARG A 321 -9.35 5.25 -0.70
CA ARG A 321 -8.97 5.96 0.53
C ARG A 321 -7.46 5.91 0.76
N LEU A 322 -6.93 6.95 1.39
CA LEU A 322 -5.51 7.10 1.71
C LEU A 322 -5.30 7.33 3.21
N ASN A 323 -4.66 6.38 3.87
CA ASN A 323 -4.05 6.57 5.17
C ASN A 323 -2.61 7.08 4.99
N ALA A 324 -2.38 8.35 5.28
CA ALA A 324 -1.11 9.02 5.06
C ALA A 324 -0.25 9.08 6.32
N HIS A 325 1.05 8.82 6.18
CA HIS A 325 2.02 8.97 7.25
C HIS A 325 3.07 10.01 6.88
N TYR A 326 3.61 10.73 7.86
CA TYR A 326 4.74 11.63 7.64
C TYR A 326 6.05 10.87 7.65
N GLU A 327 6.81 11.01 6.59
CA GLU A 327 8.17 10.45 6.52
C GLU A 327 9.15 11.32 7.34
N VAL A 328 9.75 10.74 8.40
CA VAL A 328 10.55 11.51 9.37
C VAL A 328 11.94 11.88 8.89
N HIS A 329 12.50 11.22 7.87
CA HIS A 329 13.85 11.58 7.39
C HIS A 329 13.90 12.97 6.73
N ARG A 330 12.75 13.61 6.53
CA ARG A 330 12.61 15.02 6.13
C ARG A 330 12.52 15.97 7.31
N MET A 331 12.53 15.46 8.53
CA MET A 331 12.53 16.29 9.72
C MET A 331 13.90 16.94 9.94
N PRO A 332 13.98 18.03 10.71
CA PRO A 332 15.26 18.61 11.08
C PRO A 332 16.18 17.56 11.72
N THR A 333 17.45 17.59 11.34
CA THR A 333 18.46 16.64 11.80
C THR A 333 18.86 16.80 13.26
N ASP A 334 18.69 18.03 13.80
CA ASP A 334 18.90 18.30 15.22
C ASP A 334 17.74 17.73 16.07
N PRO A 335 17.99 16.79 16.99
CA PRO A 335 16.96 16.21 17.87
C PRO A 335 16.21 17.25 18.70
N GLN A 336 16.86 18.37 19.05
CA GLN A 336 16.20 19.42 19.80
C GLN A 336 15.21 20.20 18.94
N GLN A 337 15.58 20.53 17.70
CA GLN A 337 14.69 21.18 16.74
C GLN A 337 13.52 20.25 16.39
N THR A 338 13.76 18.97 16.21
CA THR A 338 12.74 17.95 15.97
C THR A 338 11.73 17.89 17.13
N ARG A 339 12.19 17.87 18.38
CA ARG A 339 11.31 17.91 19.55
C ARG A 339 10.47 19.19 19.59
N GLN A 340 11.07 20.34 19.26
CA GLN A 340 10.34 21.62 19.19
C GLN A 340 9.30 21.60 18.07
N LEU A 341 9.62 21.03 16.91
CA LEU A 341 8.69 20.88 15.79
C LEU A 341 7.49 20.04 16.21
N TYR A 342 7.69 18.86 16.78
CA TYR A 342 6.60 18.01 17.26
C TYR A 342 5.71 18.71 18.30
N ARG A 343 6.30 19.47 19.21
CA ARG A 343 5.52 20.22 20.22
C ARG A 343 4.71 21.37 19.61
N ARG A 344 5.24 22.01 18.58
CA ARG A 344 4.56 23.16 17.92
C ARG A 344 3.47 22.70 16.96
N THR A 345 3.69 21.63 16.22
CA THR A 345 2.71 21.11 15.27
C THR A 345 1.61 20.32 15.94
N GLY A 346 1.85 19.82 17.16
CA GLY A 346 0.94 18.89 17.82
C GLY A 346 0.87 17.55 17.12
N VAL A 347 0.05 16.65 17.65
CA VAL A 347 -0.21 15.35 17.05
C VAL A 347 -1.31 15.50 16.00
N LEU A 348 -0.98 15.23 14.74
CA LEU A 348 -1.93 15.31 13.62
C LEU A 348 -2.68 14.00 13.37
N GLN A 349 -2.58 13.02 14.27
CA GLN A 349 -3.29 11.74 14.15
C GLN A 349 -4.80 11.95 14.09
N GLY A 350 -5.44 11.31 13.10
CA GLY A 350 -6.87 11.43 12.87
C GLY A 350 -7.31 12.72 12.17
N ILE A 351 -6.38 13.64 11.83
CA ILE A 351 -6.73 14.80 11.04
C ILE A 351 -6.90 14.41 9.57
N GLY A 352 -8.03 14.79 8.99
CA GLY A 352 -8.38 14.51 7.62
C GLY A 352 -9.87 14.30 7.44
N GLY A 353 -10.25 13.59 6.40
CA GLY A 353 -11.63 13.22 6.09
C GLY A 353 -11.71 11.76 5.68
N ASP A 354 -12.89 11.33 5.29
CA ASP A 354 -13.20 9.94 4.99
C ASP A 354 -12.33 9.32 3.88
N TYR A 355 -11.78 10.13 2.99
CA TYR A 355 -10.96 9.68 1.85
C TYR A 355 -9.47 9.89 2.01
N MET A 356 -9.05 10.71 2.98
CA MET A 356 -7.63 10.90 3.30
C MET A 356 -7.49 11.37 4.74
N TRP A 357 -6.65 10.69 5.51
CA TRP A 357 -6.34 11.07 6.89
C TRP A 357 -4.87 10.82 7.24
N PHE A 358 -4.37 11.56 8.21
CA PHE A 358 -3.04 11.37 8.75
C PHE A 358 -3.08 10.51 10.00
N ASP A 359 -2.15 9.57 10.12
CA ASP A 359 -2.20 8.56 11.17
C ASP A 359 -0.89 8.40 11.98
N GLY A 360 0.12 9.16 11.67
CA GLY A 360 1.36 9.13 12.43
C GLY A 360 2.58 9.51 11.61
N VAL A 361 3.74 9.14 12.14
CA VAL A 361 5.03 9.25 11.48
C VAL A 361 5.54 7.88 11.05
N ALA A 362 6.37 7.85 10.02
CA ALA A 362 6.97 6.64 9.49
C ALA A 362 8.42 6.87 9.06
N SER A 363 9.19 5.83 8.88
CA SER A 363 10.58 5.93 8.41
C SER A 363 10.99 4.78 7.50
N GLU A 364 11.57 5.13 6.35
CA GLU A 364 12.30 4.19 5.46
C GLU A 364 13.70 3.86 5.95
N ARG A 365 14.15 4.43 7.09
CA ARG A 365 15.55 4.47 7.48
C ARG A 365 15.84 3.85 8.86
N TRP A 366 14.91 3.05 9.39
CA TRP A 366 15.15 2.33 10.63
C TRP A 366 16.12 1.17 10.44
N ASP A 367 15.98 0.47 9.33
CA ASP A 367 16.76 -0.70 8.96
C ASP A 367 17.05 -0.69 7.46
N SER A 368 18.15 -1.28 7.04
CA SER A 368 18.46 -1.46 5.63
C SER A 368 17.65 -2.59 5.01
N SER A 369 17.49 -2.51 3.69
CA SER A 369 16.95 -3.63 2.92
C SER A 369 17.99 -4.74 2.80
N TYR A 370 17.50 -5.99 2.64
CA TYR A 370 18.35 -7.10 2.24
C TYR A 370 19.36 -6.67 1.12
N PRO A 371 20.62 -7.09 1.16
CA PRO A 371 21.21 -8.06 2.10
C PRO A 371 21.74 -7.46 3.41
N GLU A 372 21.69 -6.15 3.63
CA GLU A 372 22.30 -5.46 4.76
C GLU A 372 21.31 -5.18 5.92
N ALA A 373 20.26 -5.99 6.04
CA ALA A 373 19.31 -5.87 7.13
C ALA A 373 19.99 -6.07 8.50
N CYS A 374 19.57 -5.30 9.50
CA CYS A 374 20.11 -5.35 10.86
C CYS A 374 19.77 -6.68 11.55
N THR A 375 20.71 -7.63 11.57
CA THR A 375 20.52 -8.97 12.11
C THR A 375 21.15 -9.12 13.48
N GLY A 376 20.45 -9.86 14.35
CA GLY A 376 20.91 -10.20 15.70
C GLY A 376 21.70 -11.51 15.75
N PRO A 377 22.01 -11.97 16.97
CA PRO A 377 22.77 -13.21 17.17
C PRO A 377 22.04 -14.46 16.66
N ASP A 378 20.74 -14.38 16.45
CA ASP A 378 19.92 -15.49 15.95
C ASP A 378 20.07 -15.71 14.44
N THR A 379 20.49 -14.67 13.71
CA THR A 379 20.69 -14.72 12.25
C THR A 379 22.09 -14.21 11.95
N ILE A 380 23.03 -15.12 11.74
CA ILE A 380 24.43 -14.77 11.52
C ILE A 380 24.62 -14.31 10.08
N ALA A 381 24.85 -13.02 9.90
CA ALA A 381 25.21 -12.49 8.59
C ALA A 381 26.67 -12.85 8.20
N PRO A 382 26.94 -13.15 6.92
CA PRO A 382 28.31 -13.28 6.43
C PRO A 382 29.14 -12.04 6.75
N PRO A 383 30.45 -12.16 7.01
CA PRO A 383 31.28 -11.01 7.42
C PRO A 383 31.20 -9.80 6.50
N HIS A 384 31.13 -10.01 5.19
CA HIS A 384 31.04 -8.94 4.20
C HIS A 384 29.68 -8.24 4.17
N ILE A 385 28.60 -8.93 4.61
CA ILE A 385 27.28 -8.34 4.81
C ILE A 385 27.24 -7.65 6.17
N LYS A 386 27.70 -8.34 7.23
CA LYS A 386 27.73 -7.81 8.60
C LYS A 386 28.47 -6.48 8.71
N ALA A 387 29.55 -6.32 7.97
CA ALA A 387 30.32 -5.07 7.92
C ALA A 387 29.56 -3.88 7.32
N ARG A 388 28.39 -4.12 6.69
CA ARG A 388 27.55 -3.12 6.03
C ARG A 388 26.15 -3.01 6.62
N GLU A 389 25.83 -3.85 7.60
CA GLU A 389 24.55 -3.73 8.31
C GLU A 389 24.44 -2.39 9.02
N THR A 390 23.26 -1.82 8.97
CA THR A 390 22.92 -0.61 9.71
C THR A 390 21.91 -0.93 10.79
N CYS A 391 22.41 -0.98 12.01
CA CYS A 391 21.55 -1.12 13.17
C CYS A 391 21.44 0.21 13.89
N PRO A 392 20.23 0.80 14.00
CA PRO A 392 20.05 2.07 14.67
C PRO A 392 20.43 1.99 16.15
N GLN A 393 21.06 3.05 16.66
CA GLN A 393 21.53 3.12 18.04
C GLN A 393 21.02 4.38 18.71
N PRO A 394 20.85 4.37 20.06
CA PRO A 394 20.57 5.60 20.81
C PRO A 394 21.60 6.70 20.52
N GLY A 395 21.15 7.86 20.10
CA GLY A 395 21.98 8.99 19.67
C GLY A 395 22.14 9.11 18.15
N ASP A 396 21.77 8.09 17.38
CA ASP A 396 21.65 8.20 15.93
C ASP A 396 20.44 9.05 15.58
N LEU A 397 20.53 9.81 14.49
CA LEU A 397 19.44 10.67 14.02
C LEU A 397 18.09 9.95 13.93
N HIS A 398 18.07 8.79 13.29
CA HIS A 398 16.83 8.02 13.07
C HIS A 398 16.23 7.50 14.38
N TRP A 399 17.06 7.06 15.30
CA TRP A 399 16.63 6.67 16.65
C TRP A 399 16.01 7.86 17.37
N ASP A 400 16.76 8.96 17.45
CA ASP A 400 16.36 10.12 18.25
C ASP A 400 15.09 10.78 17.70
N VAL A 401 14.93 10.84 16.38
CA VAL A 401 13.73 11.39 15.74
C VAL A 401 12.49 10.56 16.10
N LEU A 402 12.55 9.23 15.98
CA LEU A 402 11.43 8.35 16.29
C LEU A 402 11.14 8.29 17.80
N GLU A 403 12.17 8.19 18.65
CA GLU A 403 12.00 8.20 20.11
C GLU A 403 11.36 9.51 20.58
N ASN A 404 11.76 10.64 20.01
CA ASN A 404 11.16 11.94 20.32
C ASN A 404 9.73 12.08 19.79
N ALA A 405 9.39 11.44 18.67
CA ALA A 405 8.02 11.38 18.17
C ALA A 405 7.12 10.65 19.18
N ILE A 406 7.54 9.47 19.67
CA ILE A 406 6.80 8.72 20.69
C ILE A 406 6.64 9.57 21.96
N LYS A 407 7.73 10.20 22.45
CA LYS A 407 7.70 11.08 23.63
C LYS A 407 6.78 12.29 23.48
N ALA A 408 6.52 12.71 22.24
CA ALA A 408 5.58 13.79 21.92
C ALA A 408 4.14 13.32 21.70
N GLY A 409 3.88 12.00 21.81
CA GLY A 409 2.56 11.40 21.65
C GLY A 409 2.22 10.97 20.23
N TRP A 410 3.20 10.95 19.31
CA TRP A 410 2.97 10.49 17.95
C TRP A 410 3.00 8.95 17.86
N ARG A 411 2.11 8.40 17.05
CA ARG A 411 2.18 7.03 16.58
C ARG A 411 3.33 6.85 15.61
N ILE A 412 4.05 5.74 15.74
CA ILE A 412 4.93 5.25 14.67
C ILE A 412 4.08 4.33 13.79
N ALA A 413 3.65 4.83 12.65
CA ALA A 413 2.69 4.17 11.78
C ALA A 413 3.32 3.15 10.82
N GLY A 414 4.65 3.13 10.74
CA GLY A 414 5.41 2.16 9.97
C GLY A 414 6.88 2.52 9.91
N VAL A 415 7.74 1.55 10.13
CA VAL A 415 9.18 1.69 9.90
C VAL A 415 9.68 0.49 9.11
N HIS A 416 10.54 0.76 8.15
CA HIS A 416 11.24 -0.27 7.40
C HIS A 416 12.03 -1.17 8.35
N SER A 417 11.70 -2.46 8.42
CA SER A 417 12.30 -3.41 9.36
C SER A 417 12.35 -4.81 8.73
N GLN A 418 13.54 -5.25 8.35
CA GLN A 418 13.75 -6.55 7.75
C GLN A 418 14.54 -7.51 8.67
N GLY A 419 15.45 -6.97 9.46
CA GLY A 419 16.34 -7.77 10.30
C GLY A 419 15.81 -8.02 11.71
N SER A 420 16.23 -9.15 12.29
CA SER A 420 15.80 -9.58 13.62
C SER A 420 16.19 -8.61 14.73
N GLU A 421 17.34 -7.97 14.63
CA GLU A 421 17.80 -7.00 15.61
C GLU A 421 17.08 -5.66 15.49
N ALA A 422 16.67 -5.26 14.29
CA ALA A 422 15.88 -4.05 14.09
C ALA A 422 14.59 -4.06 14.92
N PHE A 423 13.95 -5.22 15.07
CA PHE A 423 12.76 -5.39 15.91
C PHE A 423 13.07 -5.23 17.40
N ARG A 424 14.16 -5.83 17.89
CA ARG A 424 14.60 -5.67 19.30
C ARG A 424 14.93 -4.24 19.64
N LEU A 425 15.65 -3.56 18.74
CA LEU A 425 16.01 -2.16 18.90
C LEU A 425 14.79 -1.24 18.88
N PHE A 426 13.79 -1.52 18.04
CA PHE A 426 12.53 -0.79 18.05
C PHE A 426 11.80 -0.94 19.40
N ILE A 427 11.70 -2.16 19.90
CA ILE A 427 11.09 -2.44 21.21
C ILE A 427 11.87 -1.72 22.31
N GLN A 428 13.20 -1.72 22.27
CA GLN A 428 14.04 -1.00 23.21
C GLN A 428 13.78 0.51 23.17
N MET A 429 13.62 1.08 21.97
CA MET A 429 13.28 2.49 21.81
C MET A 429 11.90 2.81 22.42
N VAL A 430 10.90 1.95 22.21
CA VAL A 430 9.56 2.09 22.81
C VAL A 430 9.65 2.00 24.34
N ASP A 431 10.40 1.05 24.90
CA ASP A 431 10.63 0.91 26.35
C ASP A 431 11.22 2.22 26.92
N ARG A 432 12.28 2.75 26.32
CA ARG A 432 12.91 4.02 26.72
C ARG A 432 11.96 5.21 26.68
N ALA A 433 11.20 5.32 25.58
CA ALA A 433 10.23 6.42 25.44
C ALA A 433 9.11 6.31 26.49
N ARG A 434 8.61 5.08 26.71
CA ARG A 434 7.59 4.78 27.71
C ARG A 434 8.06 5.15 29.13
N GLU A 435 9.26 4.74 29.50
CA GLU A 435 9.86 5.05 30.81
C GLU A 435 10.06 6.56 31.00
N ALA A 436 10.60 7.23 29.98
CA ALA A 436 10.86 8.67 30.04
C ALA A 436 9.57 9.53 30.14
N THR A 437 8.43 9.01 29.66
CA THR A 437 7.14 9.73 29.65
C THR A 437 6.16 9.25 30.72
N GLY A 438 6.43 8.10 31.34
CA GLY A 438 5.52 7.47 32.30
C GLY A 438 4.29 6.81 31.66
N MET A 439 4.32 6.55 30.34
CA MET A 439 3.22 5.85 29.67
C MET A 439 3.04 4.44 30.23
N THR A 440 1.78 4.05 30.39
CA THR A 440 1.42 2.67 30.73
C THR A 440 1.57 1.76 29.51
N VAL A 441 1.64 0.45 29.75
CA VAL A 441 1.63 -0.57 28.67
C VAL A 441 0.37 -0.43 27.79
N GLN A 442 -0.79 -0.16 28.42
CA GLN A 442 -2.04 0.02 27.67
C GLN A 442 -2.00 1.25 26.77
N GLN A 443 -1.42 2.36 27.22
CA GLN A 443 -1.26 3.56 26.38
C GLN A 443 -0.35 3.29 25.17
N VAL A 444 0.72 2.50 25.35
CA VAL A 444 1.57 2.07 24.24
C VAL A 444 0.78 1.17 23.28
N HIS A 445 0.04 0.20 23.82
CA HIS A 445 -0.82 -0.70 23.04
C HIS A 445 -1.82 0.09 22.16
N ASP A 446 -2.48 1.09 22.74
CA ASP A 446 -3.49 1.90 22.06
C ASP A 446 -2.90 2.79 20.94
N MET A 447 -1.58 2.95 20.88
CA MET A 447 -0.91 3.66 19.81
C MET A 447 -0.80 2.86 18.52
N HIS A 448 -0.94 1.53 18.56
CA HIS A 448 -0.86 0.64 17.40
C HIS A 448 0.40 0.90 16.53
N PHE A 449 1.57 0.91 17.15
CA PHE A 449 2.82 1.03 16.42
C PHE A 449 2.96 -0.07 15.37
N SER A 450 3.68 0.20 14.28
CA SER A 450 3.85 -0.79 13.22
C SER A 450 5.29 -0.89 12.73
N LEU A 451 5.66 -2.13 12.42
CA LEU A 451 6.89 -2.52 11.75
C LEU A 451 6.55 -3.11 10.38
N GLU A 452 7.35 -2.82 9.38
CA GLU A 452 7.07 -3.19 7.99
C GLU A 452 8.08 -4.19 7.44
N HIS A 453 7.66 -4.94 6.41
CA HIS A 453 8.41 -5.94 5.66
C HIS A 453 8.62 -7.27 6.38
N CYS A 454 9.07 -7.31 7.63
CA CYS A 454 9.13 -8.50 8.50
C CYS A 454 9.97 -9.69 7.96
N SER A 455 10.94 -9.45 7.09
CA SER A 455 11.51 -10.53 6.25
C SER A 455 12.33 -11.56 7.02
N LEU A 456 13.18 -11.11 7.96
CA LEU A 456 14.21 -11.93 8.65
C LEU A 456 14.11 -11.84 10.17
N ILE A 457 12.92 -11.90 10.74
CA ILE A 457 12.77 -11.72 12.21
C ILE A 457 12.69 -13.03 12.99
N GLY A 458 12.33 -14.11 12.34
CA GLY A 458 12.30 -15.43 12.97
C GLY A 458 11.26 -15.63 14.07
N LYS A 459 11.31 -16.80 14.66
CA LYS A 459 10.45 -17.22 15.79
C LYS A 459 11.08 -16.82 17.12
N GLN A 460 11.21 -15.52 17.39
CA GLN A 460 11.85 -14.99 18.59
C GLN A 460 10.82 -14.81 19.72
N PRO A 461 10.75 -15.69 20.73
CA PRO A 461 9.70 -15.65 21.75
C PRO A 461 9.70 -14.37 22.58
N ASP A 462 10.88 -13.81 22.88
CA ASP A 462 11.05 -12.56 23.62
C ASP A 462 10.52 -11.34 22.86
N VAL A 463 10.73 -11.32 21.55
CA VAL A 463 10.20 -10.28 20.63
C VAL A 463 8.69 -10.42 20.51
N ILE A 464 8.19 -11.64 20.30
CA ILE A 464 6.77 -11.93 20.14
C ILE A 464 5.96 -11.50 21.37
N ASP A 465 6.43 -11.82 22.58
CA ASP A 465 5.76 -11.40 23.83
C ASP A 465 5.61 -9.88 23.90
N LYS A 466 6.65 -9.15 23.55
CA LYS A 466 6.61 -7.68 23.57
C LYS A 466 5.78 -7.08 22.42
N LEU A 467 5.82 -7.64 21.23
CA LEU A 467 4.97 -7.22 20.12
C LEU A 467 3.50 -7.33 20.49
N THR A 468 3.09 -8.47 21.03
CA THR A 468 1.73 -8.73 21.49
C THR A 468 1.34 -7.79 22.63
N ARG A 469 2.20 -7.65 23.63
CA ARG A 469 1.94 -6.86 24.83
C ARG A 469 1.81 -5.36 24.53
N TYR A 470 2.57 -4.84 23.57
CA TYR A 470 2.53 -3.44 23.12
C TYR A 470 1.55 -3.21 21.97
N GLY A 471 0.85 -4.23 21.50
CA GLY A 471 -0.09 -4.11 20.39
C GLY A 471 0.58 -3.66 19.08
N ILE A 472 1.85 -4.04 18.87
CA ILE A 472 2.58 -3.68 17.67
C ILE A 472 2.07 -4.54 16.50
N ILE A 473 1.67 -3.89 15.42
CA ILE A 473 1.13 -4.53 14.22
C ILE A 473 2.28 -4.73 13.22
N LEU A 474 2.36 -5.92 12.64
CA LEU A 474 3.35 -6.23 11.62
C LEU A 474 2.73 -6.14 10.22
N SER A 475 3.24 -5.21 9.41
CA SER A 475 2.89 -5.06 7.99
C SER A 475 3.86 -5.89 7.15
N CYS A 476 3.41 -7.06 6.67
CA CYS A 476 4.29 -8.06 6.09
C CYS A 476 3.89 -8.43 4.65
N GLY A 477 4.88 -8.53 3.77
CA GLY A 477 4.70 -8.94 2.38
C GLY A 477 4.93 -10.44 2.17
N PRO A 478 3.89 -11.26 1.91
CA PRO A 478 4.10 -12.69 1.63
C PRO A 478 5.00 -12.95 0.42
N ASP A 479 5.02 -12.05 -0.54
CA ASP A 479 5.79 -12.17 -1.77
C ASP A 479 7.31 -11.90 -1.61
N PHE A 480 7.78 -11.53 -0.42
CA PHE A 480 9.21 -11.60 -0.08
C PHE A 480 9.79 -13.01 -0.22
N VAL A 481 8.95 -14.03 -0.26
CA VAL A 481 9.30 -15.39 -0.69
C VAL A 481 10.14 -15.42 -1.99
N ARG A 482 9.96 -14.46 -2.89
CA ARG A 482 10.76 -14.35 -4.12
C ARG A 482 12.26 -14.17 -3.88
N ASP A 483 12.62 -13.58 -2.78
CA ASP A 483 14.01 -13.29 -2.44
C ASP A 483 14.69 -14.41 -1.64
N TRP A 484 13.93 -15.44 -1.23
CA TRP A 484 14.42 -16.50 -0.35
C TRP A 484 15.58 -17.32 -0.89
N ARG A 485 15.61 -17.56 -2.20
CA ARG A 485 16.78 -18.22 -2.79
C ARG A 485 18.05 -17.42 -2.53
N SER A 486 18.01 -16.12 -2.79
CA SER A 486 19.14 -15.23 -2.58
C SER A 486 19.54 -15.14 -1.12
N TRP A 487 18.55 -15.07 -0.22
CA TRP A 487 18.81 -15.02 1.22
C TRP A 487 19.38 -16.33 1.72
N LEU A 488 18.88 -17.46 1.23
CA LEU A 488 19.42 -18.78 1.59
C LEU A 488 20.87 -18.94 1.09
N GLU A 489 21.20 -18.44 -0.08
CA GLU A 489 22.56 -18.44 -0.62
C GLU A 489 23.52 -17.61 0.25
N ASP A 490 23.08 -16.46 0.75
CA ASP A 490 23.91 -15.56 1.55
C ASP A 490 24.01 -15.98 3.02
N TYR A 491 22.87 -16.25 3.67
CA TYR A 491 22.80 -16.49 5.11
C TYR A 491 22.82 -17.99 5.47
N GLY A 492 22.34 -18.85 4.58
CA GLY A 492 22.23 -20.28 4.83
C GLY A 492 23.53 -20.96 5.25
N PRO A 493 24.71 -20.64 4.67
CA PRO A 493 25.96 -21.27 5.07
C PRO A 493 26.34 -21.11 6.55
N GLN A 494 25.91 -20.02 7.19
CA GLN A 494 26.15 -19.74 8.60
C GLN A 494 24.97 -20.10 9.51
N ASN A 495 23.79 -20.32 8.93
CA ASN A 495 22.54 -20.56 9.64
C ASN A 495 21.86 -21.82 9.12
N PRO A 496 22.17 -23.02 9.65
CA PRO A 496 21.58 -24.27 9.14
C PRO A 496 20.06 -24.32 9.16
N ASN A 497 19.43 -23.55 10.04
CA ASN A 497 17.97 -23.43 10.17
C ASN A 497 17.48 -22.07 9.65
N PHE A 498 18.15 -21.51 8.65
CA PHE A 498 17.84 -20.15 8.15
C PHE A 498 16.38 -19.99 7.75
N GLU A 499 15.75 -21.03 7.20
CA GLU A 499 14.34 -20.98 6.82
C GLU A 499 13.42 -20.63 8.01
N ASP A 500 13.79 -20.96 9.25
CA ASP A 500 13.00 -20.61 10.44
C ASP A 500 12.91 -19.11 10.70
N PHE A 501 13.76 -18.31 10.07
CA PHE A 501 13.75 -16.84 10.21
C PHE A 501 12.88 -16.12 9.18
N MET A 502 12.32 -16.84 8.20
CA MET A 502 11.65 -16.24 7.05
C MET A 502 10.14 -16.22 7.24
N LEU A 503 9.55 -15.07 7.59
CA LEU A 503 8.11 -14.84 7.62
C LEU A 503 7.32 -15.96 8.36
N PRO A 504 7.54 -16.22 9.65
CA PRO A 504 6.82 -17.29 10.37
C PRO A 504 5.39 -16.85 10.73
N PHE A 505 4.54 -16.68 9.73
CA PHE A 505 3.20 -16.09 9.85
C PHE A 505 2.29 -16.86 10.79
N LYS A 506 2.27 -18.20 10.67
CA LYS A 506 1.43 -19.03 11.53
C LYS A 506 1.84 -18.92 12.99
N THR A 507 3.14 -19.01 13.24
CA THR A 507 3.72 -18.88 14.59
C THR A 507 3.35 -17.53 15.21
N TRP A 508 3.43 -16.44 14.47
CA TRP A 508 3.06 -15.11 14.97
C TRP A 508 1.57 -14.97 15.25
N ILE A 509 0.72 -15.42 14.34
CA ILE A 509 -0.75 -15.38 14.51
C ILE A 509 -1.15 -16.22 15.73
N GLU A 510 -0.65 -17.45 15.86
CA GLU A 510 -0.94 -18.32 17.00
C GLU A 510 -0.45 -17.74 18.34
N SER A 511 0.58 -16.90 18.30
CA SER A 511 1.08 -16.16 19.47
C SER A 511 0.33 -14.86 19.75
N GLY A 512 -0.68 -14.51 18.96
CA GLY A 512 -1.51 -13.30 19.15
C GLY A 512 -0.95 -12.03 18.50
N VAL A 513 0.15 -12.11 17.73
CA VAL A 513 0.65 -10.97 16.96
C VAL A 513 -0.29 -10.69 15.79
N LYS A 514 -0.68 -9.42 15.61
CA LYS A 514 -1.49 -8.99 14.46
C LYS A 514 -0.60 -8.77 13.25
N LEU A 515 -0.97 -9.42 12.15
CA LEU A 515 -0.35 -9.27 10.85
C LEU A 515 -1.28 -8.54 9.90
N VAL A 516 -0.74 -7.64 9.10
CA VAL A 516 -1.45 -7.02 7.97
C VAL A 516 -0.64 -7.18 6.70
N GLY A 517 -1.32 -7.22 5.58
CA GLY A 517 -0.70 -7.53 4.30
C GLY A 517 -0.22 -6.29 3.56
N GLN A 518 0.93 -6.43 2.92
CA GLN A 518 1.51 -5.40 2.06
C GLN A 518 2.03 -5.99 0.75
N HIS A 519 2.18 -5.14 -0.27
CA HIS A 519 2.88 -5.47 -1.51
C HIS A 519 4.38 -5.26 -1.40
N TYR A 520 5.12 -6.18 -1.98
CA TYR A 520 6.57 -6.01 -2.16
C TYR A 520 6.88 -4.80 -3.05
N GLY A 521 7.65 -3.84 -2.53
CA GLY A 521 8.14 -2.70 -3.28
C GLY A 521 7.09 -1.70 -3.77
N GLY A 522 5.81 -1.89 -3.46
CA GLY A 522 4.74 -0.91 -3.61
C GLY A 522 4.44 -0.37 -5.02
N SER A 523 5.13 -0.84 -6.07
CA SER A 523 5.03 -0.23 -7.40
C SER A 523 4.60 -1.21 -8.50
N PHE A 524 4.62 -2.52 -8.25
CA PHE A 524 4.52 -3.54 -9.29
C PHE A 524 3.19 -4.32 -9.24
N LEU A 525 2.07 -3.61 -9.38
CA LEU A 525 0.73 -4.20 -9.34
C LEU A 525 0.53 -5.36 -10.33
N GLY A 526 1.07 -5.26 -11.52
CA GLY A 526 0.93 -6.30 -12.53
C GLY A 526 1.60 -7.62 -12.15
N GLN A 527 2.55 -7.59 -11.21
CA GLN A 527 3.33 -8.77 -10.79
C GLN A 527 2.87 -9.39 -9.48
N SER A 528 2.17 -8.63 -8.64
CA SER A 528 1.74 -9.06 -7.30
C SER A 528 0.38 -8.48 -6.93
N PRO A 529 -0.71 -8.80 -7.66
CA PRO A 529 -2.05 -8.33 -7.30
C PRO A 529 -2.46 -8.89 -5.93
N PRO A 530 -3.44 -8.29 -5.23
CA PRO A 530 -3.83 -8.71 -3.88
C PRO A 530 -4.11 -10.21 -3.73
N PHE A 531 -4.80 -10.82 -4.68
CA PHE A 531 -5.10 -12.26 -4.63
C PHE A 531 -3.86 -13.15 -4.84
N PHE A 532 -2.82 -12.65 -5.49
CA PHE A 532 -1.52 -13.32 -5.51
C PHE A 532 -0.86 -13.30 -4.13
N GLN A 533 -0.92 -12.17 -3.40
CA GLN A 533 -0.41 -12.07 -2.04
C GLN A 533 -1.14 -13.04 -1.09
N LEU A 534 -2.47 -13.10 -1.18
CA LEU A 534 -3.28 -14.05 -0.44
C LEU A 534 -2.88 -15.49 -0.75
N TRP A 535 -2.72 -15.83 -2.02
CA TRP A 535 -2.25 -17.15 -2.47
C TRP A 535 -0.86 -17.48 -1.90
N GLN A 536 0.07 -16.51 -1.91
CA GLN A 536 1.41 -16.68 -1.36
C GLN A 536 1.38 -16.96 0.16
N ALA A 537 0.59 -16.22 0.92
CA ALA A 537 0.44 -16.44 2.36
C ALA A 537 -0.10 -17.85 2.68
N ILE A 538 -1.06 -18.33 1.87
CA ILE A 538 -1.73 -19.63 2.04
C ILE A 538 -0.83 -20.77 1.60
N THR A 539 -0.22 -20.67 0.41
CA THR A 539 0.48 -21.81 -0.22
C THR A 539 1.98 -21.81 0.02
N ARG A 540 2.58 -20.62 0.20
CA ARG A 540 4.03 -20.39 0.29
C ARG A 540 4.81 -20.99 -0.90
N LYS A 541 4.13 -21.12 -2.05
CA LYS A 541 4.72 -21.68 -3.27
C LYS A 541 5.50 -20.62 -4.02
N TYR A 542 6.73 -20.90 -4.37
CA TYR A 542 7.54 -20.08 -5.26
C TYR A 542 8.58 -20.94 -5.98
N ASP A 543 8.77 -20.71 -7.27
CA ASP A 543 9.75 -21.39 -8.12
C ASP A 543 9.68 -22.94 -7.99
N GLY A 544 8.45 -23.49 -8.05
CA GLY A 544 8.18 -24.94 -7.99
C GLY A 544 8.36 -25.58 -6.61
N ARG A 545 8.66 -24.78 -5.57
CA ARG A 545 8.85 -25.25 -4.19
C ARG A 545 7.82 -24.61 -3.25
N THR A 546 7.39 -25.35 -2.22
CA THR A 546 6.70 -24.79 -1.05
C THR A 546 7.73 -24.52 0.02
N TRP A 547 7.85 -23.26 0.44
CA TRP A 547 8.79 -22.80 1.45
C TRP A 547 8.14 -22.84 2.84
N GLN A 548 8.78 -23.44 3.82
CA GLN A 548 8.28 -23.59 5.21
C GLN A 548 6.77 -23.95 5.22
N PRO A 549 6.40 -25.16 4.79
CA PRO A 549 5.01 -25.56 4.71
C PRO A 549 4.27 -25.52 6.04
N GLU A 550 5.00 -25.59 7.16
CA GLU A 550 4.46 -25.48 8.53
C GLU A 550 4.00 -24.05 8.88
N GLU A 551 4.50 -23.02 8.20
CA GLU A 551 4.12 -21.62 8.40
C GLU A 551 3.02 -21.14 7.45
N ARG A 552 2.39 -22.07 6.72
CA ARG A 552 1.19 -21.79 5.93
C ARG A 552 0.05 -21.35 6.84
N ILE A 553 -0.67 -20.32 6.44
CA ILE A 553 -1.88 -19.88 7.11
C ILE A 553 -3.12 -20.26 6.32
N ASP A 554 -4.28 -20.35 6.97
CA ASP A 554 -5.53 -20.60 6.28
C ASP A 554 -6.07 -19.36 5.57
N ARG A 555 -7.08 -19.56 4.73
CA ARG A 555 -7.69 -18.52 3.88
C ARG A 555 -8.32 -17.39 4.68
N VAL A 556 -8.86 -17.71 5.84
CA VAL A 556 -9.58 -16.72 6.67
C VAL A 556 -8.58 -15.78 7.29
N HIS A 557 -7.51 -16.30 7.91
CA HIS A 557 -6.43 -15.46 8.44
C HIS A 557 -5.78 -14.63 7.33
N ALA A 558 -5.48 -15.23 6.17
CA ALA A 558 -4.96 -14.48 5.03
C ALA A 558 -5.91 -13.34 4.63
N MET A 559 -7.23 -13.56 4.54
CA MET A 559 -8.18 -12.49 4.21
C MET A 559 -8.26 -11.42 5.32
N LYS A 560 -8.19 -11.79 6.61
CA LYS A 560 -8.16 -10.82 7.72
C LYS A 560 -6.97 -9.89 7.66
N MET A 561 -5.81 -10.34 7.17
CA MET A 561 -4.61 -9.49 6.98
C MET A 561 -4.87 -8.34 6.02
N TRP A 562 -5.78 -8.45 5.07
CA TRP A 562 -6.12 -7.40 4.09
C TRP A 562 -7.50 -6.79 4.30
N THR A 563 -8.21 -7.16 5.37
CA THR A 563 -9.53 -6.62 5.70
C THR A 563 -9.59 -6.15 7.16
N GLY A 564 -10.17 -6.93 8.06
CA GLY A 564 -10.46 -6.53 9.44
C GLY A 564 -9.23 -6.11 10.26
N TRP A 565 -8.14 -6.87 10.20
CA TRP A 565 -6.91 -6.50 10.91
C TRP A 565 -6.22 -5.29 10.27
N ALA A 566 -6.28 -5.17 8.94
CA ALA A 566 -5.77 -4.00 8.24
C ALA A 566 -6.58 -2.73 8.52
N ALA A 567 -7.88 -2.85 8.81
CA ALA A 567 -8.70 -1.73 9.24
C ALA A 567 -8.27 -1.17 10.61
N GLU A 568 -7.82 -2.04 11.51
CA GLU A 568 -7.22 -1.62 12.78
C GLU A 568 -5.87 -0.92 12.57
N TYR A 569 -5.06 -1.43 11.63
CA TYR A 569 -3.79 -0.80 11.27
C TYR A 569 -3.99 0.64 10.78
N VAL A 570 -4.98 0.89 9.92
CA VAL A 570 -5.31 2.24 9.43
C VAL A 570 -6.19 3.04 10.39
N ARG A 571 -6.50 2.49 11.60
CA ARG A 571 -7.28 3.09 12.70
C ARG A 571 -8.70 3.50 12.31
N HIS A 572 -9.31 2.73 11.42
CA HIS A 572 -10.70 2.91 10.97
C HIS A 572 -11.51 1.60 11.03
N GLN A 573 -11.22 0.74 12.01
CA GLN A 573 -11.91 -0.53 12.23
C GLN A 573 -13.42 -0.38 12.47
N ASP A 574 -13.86 0.77 12.97
CA ASP A 574 -15.28 1.09 13.16
C ASP A 574 -15.99 1.45 11.84
N GLN A 575 -15.25 1.66 10.76
CA GLN A 575 -15.77 2.08 9.46
C GLN A 575 -15.39 1.14 8.31
N LEU A 576 -14.30 0.37 8.43
CA LEU A 576 -13.68 -0.45 7.38
C LEU A 576 -13.45 -1.89 7.82
N GLY A 577 -13.06 -2.74 6.88
CA GLY A 577 -12.50 -4.07 7.10
C GLY A 577 -13.51 -5.19 7.24
N SER A 578 -14.78 -4.88 7.45
CA SER A 578 -15.88 -5.85 7.49
C SER A 578 -17.17 -5.24 6.94
N LEU A 579 -18.12 -6.11 6.55
CA LEU A 579 -19.43 -5.68 6.08
C LEU A 579 -20.42 -5.71 7.25
N GLU A 580 -20.64 -4.56 7.84
CA GLU A 580 -21.57 -4.36 8.95
C GLU A 580 -22.41 -3.10 8.73
N VAL A 581 -23.66 -3.12 9.23
CA VAL A 581 -24.54 -1.96 9.11
C VAL A 581 -23.90 -0.73 9.75
N GLY A 582 -23.91 0.38 9.02
CA GLY A 582 -23.32 1.67 9.44
C GLY A 582 -21.84 1.87 9.05
N LYS A 583 -21.11 0.81 8.67
CA LYS A 583 -19.76 0.95 8.10
C LYS A 583 -19.80 1.50 6.67
N TRP A 584 -18.70 2.00 6.20
CA TRP A 584 -18.59 2.45 4.81
C TRP A 584 -18.82 1.28 3.83
N ALA A 585 -19.50 1.58 2.75
CA ALA A 585 -19.75 0.62 1.67
C ALA A 585 -18.51 0.47 0.78
N ASP A 586 -17.45 -0.06 1.35
CA ASP A 586 -16.21 -0.43 0.68
C ASP A 586 -16.23 -1.94 0.47
N LEU A 587 -16.47 -2.38 -0.76
CA LEU A 587 -16.75 -3.79 -1.05
C LEU A 587 -16.31 -4.21 -2.46
N LEU A 588 -16.14 -5.53 -2.63
CA LEU A 588 -15.77 -6.16 -3.88
C LEU A 588 -16.76 -7.25 -4.27
N VAL A 589 -17.07 -7.36 -5.55
CA VAL A 589 -17.62 -8.59 -6.15
C VAL A 589 -16.50 -9.28 -6.89
N ILE A 590 -16.28 -10.56 -6.61
CA ILE A 590 -15.22 -11.38 -7.21
C ILE A 590 -15.79 -12.45 -8.14
N ASP A 591 -15.01 -12.89 -9.14
CA ASP A 591 -15.46 -13.80 -10.21
C ASP A 591 -15.64 -15.25 -9.75
N ARG A 592 -14.98 -15.64 -8.66
CA ARG A 592 -15.03 -17.00 -8.09
C ARG A 592 -14.96 -16.96 -6.57
N ASP A 593 -15.48 -18.01 -5.92
CA ASP A 593 -15.55 -18.04 -4.44
C ASP A 593 -14.19 -18.36 -3.82
N TYR A 594 -13.50 -17.31 -3.35
CA TYR A 594 -12.21 -17.39 -2.66
C TYR A 594 -12.15 -18.46 -1.56
N PHE A 595 -13.27 -18.66 -0.84
CA PHE A 595 -13.31 -19.54 0.33
C PHE A 595 -13.43 -21.02 -0.01
N THR A 596 -13.78 -21.38 -1.26
CA THR A 596 -14.09 -22.77 -1.63
C THR A 596 -13.30 -23.30 -2.83
N ILE A 597 -12.76 -22.44 -3.69
CA ILE A 597 -11.97 -22.89 -4.86
C ILE A 597 -10.66 -23.57 -4.44
N PRO A 598 -10.04 -24.39 -5.31
CA PRO A 598 -8.68 -24.88 -5.08
C PRO A 598 -7.70 -23.76 -4.78
N GLU A 599 -6.71 -23.99 -3.91
CA GLU A 599 -5.76 -22.95 -3.50
C GLU A 599 -5.06 -22.32 -4.71
N ASP A 600 -4.62 -23.12 -5.67
CA ASP A 600 -3.91 -22.63 -6.86
C ASP A 600 -4.81 -21.83 -7.84
N GLU A 601 -6.11 -21.76 -7.60
CA GLU A 601 -7.02 -20.89 -8.35
C GLU A 601 -7.17 -19.50 -7.71
N ILE A 602 -6.73 -19.31 -6.45
CA ILE A 602 -6.84 -18.02 -5.73
C ILE A 602 -6.11 -16.91 -6.46
N LEU A 603 -4.90 -17.17 -6.96
CA LEU A 603 -4.12 -16.18 -7.70
C LEU A 603 -4.80 -15.70 -9.00
N LYS A 604 -5.78 -16.45 -9.51
CA LYS A 604 -6.54 -16.13 -10.71
C LYS A 604 -7.83 -15.36 -10.46
N ILE A 605 -8.17 -15.09 -9.20
CA ILE A 605 -9.37 -14.32 -8.85
C ILE A 605 -9.30 -12.91 -9.44
N ARG A 606 -10.45 -12.48 -9.98
CA ARG A 606 -10.64 -11.14 -10.56
C ARG A 606 -11.68 -10.38 -9.78
N PRO A 607 -11.39 -9.18 -9.30
CA PRO A 607 -12.42 -8.24 -8.92
C PRO A 607 -13.27 -7.86 -10.14
N LEU A 608 -14.57 -8.07 -10.05
CA LEU A 608 -15.54 -7.71 -11.08
C LEU A 608 -16.17 -6.35 -10.80
N LEU A 609 -16.30 -6.01 -9.53
CA LEU A 609 -16.73 -4.69 -9.05
C LEU A 609 -15.91 -4.30 -7.84
N THR A 610 -15.48 -3.04 -7.82
CA THR A 610 -14.93 -2.36 -6.64
C THR A 610 -15.78 -1.14 -6.33
N MET A 611 -16.29 -1.08 -5.11
CA MET A 611 -17.06 0.05 -4.60
C MET A 611 -16.34 0.67 -3.40
N VAL A 612 -16.27 2.00 -3.35
CA VAL A 612 -15.66 2.77 -2.26
C VAL A 612 -16.65 3.85 -1.81
N GLY A 613 -17.09 3.79 -0.56
CA GLY A 613 -18.09 4.74 -0.03
C GLY A 613 -19.36 4.76 -0.91
N GLY A 614 -19.87 3.60 -1.29
CA GLY A 614 -21.06 3.47 -2.11
C GLY A 614 -20.89 3.86 -3.59
N LYS A 615 -19.70 4.34 -4.00
CA LYS A 615 -19.42 4.71 -5.39
C LYS A 615 -18.69 3.57 -6.10
N THR A 616 -19.16 3.17 -7.27
CA THR A 616 -18.46 2.21 -8.14
C THR A 616 -17.20 2.87 -8.71
N ILE A 617 -16.03 2.35 -8.34
CA ILE A 617 -14.72 2.81 -8.81
C ILE A 617 -14.27 2.00 -10.03
N ALA A 618 -14.54 0.69 -10.01
CA ALA A 618 -14.29 -0.19 -11.14
C ALA A 618 -15.45 -1.17 -11.30
N LEU A 619 -15.86 -1.38 -12.53
CA LEU A 619 -16.84 -2.39 -12.94
C LEU A 619 -16.35 -3.04 -14.23
N ASN A 620 -16.01 -4.33 -14.13
CA ASN A 620 -15.49 -5.08 -15.25
C ASN A 620 -16.55 -5.24 -16.37
N ALA A 621 -16.11 -5.18 -17.62
CA ALA A 621 -16.97 -5.29 -18.80
C ALA A 621 -17.89 -6.52 -18.80
N SER A 622 -17.43 -7.67 -18.29
CA SER A 622 -18.25 -8.90 -18.22
C SER A 622 -19.44 -8.75 -17.26
N LEU A 623 -19.21 -8.20 -16.07
CA LEU A 623 -20.28 -7.98 -15.08
C LEU A 623 -21.20 -6.84 -15.49
N ALA A 624 -20.63 -5.78 -16.09
CA ALA A 624 -21.40 -4.67 -16.67
C ALA A 624 -22.38 -5.15 -17.74
N SER A 625 -21.92 -6.03 -18.62
CA SER A 625 -22.77 -6.67 -19.64
C SER A 625 -23.88 -7.54 -19.03
N ASP A 626 -23.55 -8.33 -17.97
CA ASP A 626 -24.54 -9.12 -17.23
C ASP A 626 -25.67 -8.27 -16.62
N TRP A 627 -25.37 -7.05 -16.23
CA TRP A 627 -26.31 -6.10 -15.60
C TRP A 627 -26.92 -5.12 -16.59
N GLY A 628 -26.49 -5.10 -17.84
CA GLY A 628 -26.98 -4.17 -18.87
C GLY A 628 -26.60 -2.71 -18.62
N VAL A 629 -25.44 -2.49 -18.01
CA VAL A 629 -24.86 -1.16 -17.72
C VAL A 629 -23.49 -1.00 -18.39
N ASN A 630 -22.94 0.20 -18.39
CA ASN A 630 -21.60 0.45 -18.90
C ASN A 630 -20.52 0.03 -17.88
N GLU A 631 -19.37 -0.41 -18.37
CA GLU A 631 -18.16 -0.58 -17.56
C GLU A 631 -17.72 0.73 -16.92
N VAL A 632 -17.02 0.65 -15.77
CA VAL A 632 -16.54 1.81 -15.03
C VAL A 632 -15.06 1.63 -14.68
N GLY A 633 -14.31 2.73 -14.76
CA GLY A 633 -12.93 2.82 -14.29
C GLY A 633 -11.95 2.07 -15.16
N TYR A 634 -10.79 1.77 -14.55
CA TYR A 634 -9.71 1.08 -15.24
C TYR A 634 -10.09 -0.39 -15.50
N GLN A 635 -9.85 -0.86 -16.73
CA GLN A 635 -10.12 -2.24 -17.12
C GLN A 635 -8.81 -3.03 -17.16
N TYR A 636 -8.65 -3.98 -16.26
CA TYR A 636 -7.56 -4.94 -16.32
C TYR A 636 -7.91 -6.04 -17.33
N ASN A 637 -7.20 -6.06 -18.42
CA ASN A 637 -7.19 -7.21 -19.34
C ASN A 637 -6.10 -8.17 -18.88
N PHE A 638 -6.41 -8.97 -17.88
CA PHE A 638 -5.57 -10.10 -17.54
C PHE A 638 -5.78 -11.18 -18.61
N GLU A 639 -5.01 -11.15 -19.68
CA GLU A 639 -4.89 -12.30 -20.54
C GLU A 639 -4.17 -13.42 -19.78
N ASP A 640 -4.48 -14.68 -20.09
CA ASP A 640 -3.85 -15.84 -19.42
C ASP A 640 -2.31 -15.78 -19.48
N LYS A 641 -1.75 -15.19 -20.54
CA LYS A 641 -0.31 -14.95 -20.66
C LYS A 641 0.27 -13.99 -19.60
N ASP A 642 -0.50 -13.03 -19.12
CA ASP A 642 -0.04 -12.12 -18.04
C ASP A 642 -0.03 -12.84 -16.70
N MET A 643 -0.91 -13.84 -16.54
CA MET A 643 -0.94 -14.71 -15.37
C MET A 643 0.20 -15.72 -15.33
N GLU A 644 0.80 -16.05 -16.48
CA GLU A 644 1.98 -16.92 -16.52
C GLU A 644 3.20 -16.32 -15.83
N TYR A 645 3.24 -14.97 -15.68
CA TYR A 645 4.37 -14.26 -15.07
C TYR A 645 4.14 -13.92 -13.59
N ILE A 646 2.90 -14.04 -13.11
CA ILE A 646 2.61 -13.85 -11.68
C ILE A 646 3.34 -14.95 -10.90
N GLY A 647 4.23 -14.53 -9.99
CA GLY A 647 5.02 -15.43 -9.17
C GLY A 647 6.23 -16.08 -9.85
N LYS A 648 6.56 -15.70 -11.10
CA LYS A 648 7.82 -16.13 -11.71
C LYS A 648 8.99 -15.26 -11.26
N PRO A 649 10.22 -15.77 -11.33
CA PRO A 649 11.41 -15.01 -11.00
C PRO A 649 11.46 -13.66 -11.73
N VAL A 650 11.93 -12.63 -11.06
CA VAL A 650 12.12 -11.28 -11.64
C VAL A 650 12.93 -11.34 -12.94
N THR A 651 13.83 -12.31 -13.06
CA THR A 651 14.62 -12.58 -14.27
C THR A 651 13.77 -12.93 -15.50
N GLU A 652 12.67 -13.66 -15.35
CA GLU A 652 11.78 -13.96 -16.49
C GLU A 652 10.95 -12.75 -16.91
N VAL A 653 10.48 -11.99 -15.94
CA VAL A 653 9.79 -10.71 -16.19
C VAL A 653 10.73 -9.75 -16.93
N ALA A 654 11.97 -9.63 -16.46
CA ALA A 654 12.98 -8.80 -17.11
C ALA A 654 13.32 -9.28 -18.54
N LYS A 655 13.31 -10.59 -18.79
CA LYS A 655 13.50 -11.15 -20.14
C LYS A 655 12.37 -10.76 -21.09
N ARG A 656 11.11 -10.80 -20.61
CA ARG A 656 9.95 -10.38 -21.42
C ARG A 656 9.98 -8.89 -21.70
N GLU A 657 10.21 -8.05 -20.68
CA GLU A 657 10.32 -6.60 -20.83
C GLU A 657 11.47 -6.19 -21.76
N ALA A 658 12.54 -7.01 -21.82
CA ALA A 658 13.64 -6.85 -22.75
C ALA A 658 13.36 -7.42 -24.15
N GLY A 659 12.20 -8.07 -24.37
CA GLY A 659 11.86 -8.73 -25.63
C GLY A 659 12.70 -9.97 -25.96
N LEU A 660 13.31 -10.60 -24.95
CA LEU A 660 14.17 -11.78 -25.11
C LEU A 660 13.39 -13.11 -25.04
N ILE A 661 12.18 -13.07 -24.53
CA ILE A 661 11.20 -14.17 -24.54
C ILE A 661 9.83 -13.60 -24.90
N PRO A 662 8.94 -14.38 -25.54
CA PRO A 662 7.61 -13.94 -25.98
C PRO A 662 6.68 -13.54 -24.83
#